data_dc72f1a2a30891a5ded02c8420f07019
#
_entry.id   dc72f1a2a30891a5ded02c8420f07019
#
_cell.length_a   1.000
_cell.length_b   1.000
_cell.length_c   1.000
_cell.angle_alpha   90.00
_cell.angle_beta   90.00
_cell.angle_gamma   90.00
#
_symmetry.space_group_name_H-M   'P 1'
#
loop_
_entity.id
_entity.type
_entity.pdbx_description
1 polymer ?
#
loop_
_entity_poly.entity_id
_entity_poly.type
_entity_poly.pdbx_seq_one_letter_code
_entity_poly.pdbx_strand_id
1 'polypeptide(L)'
;MLRIFTVLVAVMTFLMADAETFSYHFNATPLPKAIREIMESHPELDINFIYNELETYKTSVTVKTDNVYDALRQTIGLNPVTVTKVRNTYYVEALQHGKYVYTGKIIGSDSEPIVAATIMLLSPKDSTVLTYGISDTEGRFSIPCDRNGVIGKLTCLGYKPKIEPFNKFSLGTIIMEEQAVSLSTVTVEADNAQLYSDKSIYRPSETQKKASMSGSDLLNHMAIPQLGIITGNSIVTNGGKPVAVYIDYLPATEKDLQGMRVSDVKRVEYLEYPSDPRLQGNAYVVNFIMQQYEYGGYAKLYGTGSLLNGHTEQGIANVRMQYKRMTYDLMGSAYDHGINHFGEEMRETFRIPQEDGSVNQFVRKSETTESKQERQNYYLTFRATYNSDKVQASSLINTNLDRQPHTVQNGIVRYSPEIAPNSEYNSTSSKSSKFISYDGYYFFSLPKSNSLTFTPKYSFSHTEQNSSYLEYGYSSILNSATDNTNKLSADLKLKHDFGRFGSLLAYVKGSYQYNRTLYAGTADALDRAKAIRLGTGVSYEFYFKHVRSHIGFGWDWDKLQFGQKSDGRNAPAFDVSLHYTPNRKHSISAIFQMESWLPSPNFKSDQIITASPFLKYTGNPNLTTAKSYDFDFNYTWVPNNNYSLSAYGWGWIVKDRYAYVYEPDGKGVIRTIKQPMGSYAQGMYGVKGTARLLNRSLVMTGNLSQLFNHNGRPYNVNHFHLYYTLQMYYYLKNWNFGVTYVSTAGSWDGMMNGIWNKDKENYYFNVGWSNSNWKFSAMIRNIARWNWKSSRRIMNSEFYSTDETLINGNSHATIKLTATYTFGFGKKVKRDNEPQASGSASSGILK
;
A
#
# COMPACT_ATOMS: atom_id res chain seq x y z
N MET A 1 30.26 -11.37 7.40
CA MET A 1 28.83 -11.12 7.63
C MET A 1 28.44 -11.10 9.10
N LEU A 2 28.83 -12.08 9.91
CA LEU A 2 28.51 -12.09 11.36
C LEU A 2 29.06 -10.87 12.14
N ARG A 3 30.26 -10.40 11.79
CA ARG A 3 30.90 -9.23 12.45
C ARG A 3 30.22 -7.88 12.12
N ILE A 4 29.58 -7.75 10.96
CA ILE A 4 28.82 -6.56 10.57
C ILE A 4 27.47 -6.54 11.30
N PHE A 5 26.86 -7.70 11.49
CA PHE A 5 25.61 -7.84 12.25
C PHE A 5 25.81 -7.52 13.74
N THR A 6 26.95 -7.93 14.32
CA THR A 6 27.32 -7.62 15.72
C THR A 6 27.59 -6.12 15.94
N VAL A 7 28.18 -5.44 14.96
CA VAL A 7 28.39 -3.98 15.03
C VAL A 7 27.07 -3.21 14.90
N LEU A 8 26.15 -3.66 14.06
CA LEU A 8 24.82 -3.03 13.95
C LEU A 8 23.97 -3.23 15.21
N VAL A 9 24.05 -4.38 15.85
CA VAL A 9 23.38 -4.65 17.13
C VAL A 9 24.04 -3.84 18.27
N ALA A 10 25.37 -3.71 18.27
CA ALA A 10 26.10 -2.91 19.27
C ALA A 10 25.82 -1.40 19.13
N VAL A 11 25.66 -0.87 17.91
CA VAL A 11 25.25 0.53 17.68
C VAL A 11 23.81 0.77 18.13
N MET A 12 22.91 -0.20 18.02
CA MET A 12 21.53 -0.10 18.56
C MET A 12 21.48 -0.12 20.10
N THR A 13 22.43 -0.77 20.77
CA THR A 13 22.46 -0.79 22.24
C THR A 13 23.11 0.46 22.86
N PHE A 14 23.92 1.22 22.10
CA PHE A 14 24.59 2.44 22.64
C PHE A 14 23.73 3.72 22.53
N LEU A 15 22.53 3.67 21.97
CA LEU A 15 21.61 4.83 21.86
C LEU A 15 20.51 4.85 22.92
N MET A 16 20.57 4.02 23.92
CA MET A 16 19.73 4.14 25.11
C MET A 16 20.43 5.02 26.16
N ALA A 17 20.45 6.34 25.94
CA ALA A 17 20.69 7.26 27.05
C ALA A 17 19.45 7.20 27.95
N ASP A 18 19.63 6.91 29.21
CA ASP A 18 18.60 7.03 30.25
C ASP A 18 18.07 8.47 30.24
N ALA A 19 16.86 8.68 29.76
CA ALA A 19 16.16 9.92 29.97
C ALA A 19 15.72 9.93 31.43
N GLU A 20 16.10 10.97 32.18
CA GLU A 20 15.60 11.21 33.53
C GLU A 20 14.07 11.20 33.50
N THR A 21 13.47 10.30 34.29
CA THR A 21 12.01 10.14 34.33
C THR A 21 11.44 10.81 35.57
N PHE A 22 10.57 11.83 35.36
CA PHE A 22 9.76 12.41 36.42
C PHE A 22 8.72 11.39 36.87
N SER A 23 8.77 10.95 38.12
CA SER A 23 7.83 9.99 38.69
C SER A 23 7.40 10.45 40.09
N TYR A 24 6.18 11.03 40.19
CA TYR A 24 5.61 11.56 41.44
C TYR A 24 4.20 11.04 41.61
N HIS A 25 3.79 10.94 42.89
CA HIS A 25 2.39 10.64 43.25
C HIS A 25 1.88 11.66 44.26
N PHE A 26 0.97 12.51 43.84
CA PHE A 26 0.32 13.52 44.63
C PHE A 26 -1.09 13.10 45.02
N ASN A 27 -1.48 13.31 46.27
CA ASN A 27 -2.82 13.07 46.78
C ASN A 27 -3.31 14.26 47.60
N ALA A 28 -4.28 15.02 47.04
CA ALA A 28 -4.80 16.27 47.59
C ALA A 28 -3.70 17.24 48.03
N THR A 29 -2.54 17.21 47.34
CA THR A 29 -1.38 18.03 47.69
C THR A 29 -1.59 19.45 47.20
N PRO A 30 -1.35 20.52 48.02
CA PRO A 30 -1.34 21.88 47.55
C PRO A 30 -0.40 22.05 46.38
N LEU A 31 -0.88 22.77 45.33
CA LEU A 31 -0.13 22.85 44.07
C LEU A 31 1.27 23.47 44.23
N PRO A 32 1.48 24.55 45.07
CA PRO A 32 2.80 25.08 45.33
C PRO A 32 3.75 24.06 45.94
N LYS A 33 3.23 23.18 46.82
CA LYS A 33 4.02 22.11 47.46
C LYS A 33 4.42 21.02 46.41
N ALA A 34 3.50 20.62 45.56
CA ALA A 34 3.78 19.64 44.51
C ALA A 34 4.82 20.17 43.49
N ILE A 35 4.72 21.45 43.10
CA ILE A 35 5.70 22.08 42.21
C ILE A 35 7.09 22.17 42.90
N ARG A 36 7.11 22.52 44.17
CA ARG A 36 8.36 22.61 44.96
C ARG A 36 9.03 21.25 45.09
N GLU A 37 8.30 20.15 45.27
CA GLU A 37 8.82 18.80 45.31
C GLU A 37 9.51 18.40 44.00
N ILE A 38 8.96 18.83 42.84
CA ILE A 38 9.59 18.67 41.54
C ILE A 38 10.89 19.49 41.47
N MET A 39 10.88 20.72 41.91
CA MET A 39 12.08 21.60 41.94
C MET A 39 13.19 21.07 42.87
N GLU A 40 12.83 20.57 44.04
CA GLU A 40 13.80 20.00 44.99
C GLU A 40 14.46 18.73 44.48
N SER A 41 13.72 17.92 43.70
CA SER A 41 14.23 16.72 43.06
C SER A 41 15.05 17.00 41.79
N HIS A 42 14.86 18.18 41.17
CA HIS A 42 15.51 18.61 39.93
C HIS A 42 16.01 20.06 40.07
N PRO A 43 17.10 20.30 40.80
CA PRO A 43 17.63 21.65 41.08
C PRO A 43 18.11 22.41 39.83
N GLU A 44 18.28 21.72 38.69
CA GLU A 44 18.65 22.30 37.43
C GLU A 44 17.46 23.00 36.71
N LEU A 45 16.22 22.82 37.21
CA LEU A 45 15.04 23.40 36.58
C LEU A 45 14.77 24.80 37.13
N ASP A 46 14.59 25.74 36.23
CA ASP A 46 14.17 27.12 36.54
C ASP A 46 12.65 27.22 36.42
N ILE A 47 11.93 27.06 37.55
CA ILE A 47 10.46 27.13 37.62
C ILE A 47 10.06 28.27 38.54
N ASN A 48 9.29 29.22 38.01
CA ASN A 48 8.80 30.38 38.74
C ASN A 48 7.28 30.34 38.91
N PHE A 49 6.81 30.58 40.11
CA PHE A 49 5.39 30.70 40.42
C PHE A 49 5.16 31.59 41.64
N ILE A 50 3.97 32.20 41.76
CA ILE A 50 3.56 33.00 42.92
C ILE A 50 2.82 32.09 43.91
N TYR A 51 3.41 31.85 45.05
CA TYR A 51 2.93 30.89 46.07
C TYR A 51 1.45 31.15 46.44
N ASN A 52 1.12 32.40 46.83
CA ASN A 52 -0.22 32.76 47.29
C ASN A 52 -1.31 32.62 46.26
N GLU A 53 -0.97 32.68 44.96
CA GLU A 53 -1.92 32.50 43.87
C GLU A 53 -2.28 31.06 43.61
N LEU A 54 -1.36 30.14 43.92
CA LEU A 54 -1.53 28.71 43.70
C LEU A 54 -1.92 27.93 44.97
N GLU A 55 -1.84 28.56 46.16
CA GLU A 55 -2.04 27.87 47.46
C GLU A 55 -3.42 27.23 47.59
N THR A 56 -4.44 27.82 46.97
CA THR A 56 -5.80 27.34 47.03
C THR A 56 -6.09 26.13 46.14
N TYR A 57 -5.22 25.87 45.18
CA TYR A 57 -5.34 24.74 44.29
C TYR A 57 -4.66 23.48 44.84
N LYS A 58 -5.30 22.32 44.64
CA LYS A 58 -4.76 21.00 45.02
C LYS A 58 -4.68 20.10 43.83
N THR A 59 -3.77 19.16 43.85
CA THR A 59 -3.60 18.15 42.84
C THR A 59 -3.64 16.74 43.41
N SER A 60 -4.29 15.81 42.71
CA SER A 60 -4.30 14.37 42.98
C SER A 60 -3.98 13.67 41.67
N VAL A 61 -2.71 13.35 41.43
CA VAL A 61 -2.22 12.84 40.16
C VAL A 61 -0.97 11.99 40.34
N THR A 62 -0.83 10.99 39.47
CA THR A 62 0.44 10.28 39.28
C THR A 62 1.13 10.83 38.04
N VAL A 63 2.24 11.53 38.26
CA VAL A 63 3.10 12.08 37.21
C VAL A 63 4.08 10.98 36.76
N LYS A 64 4.18 10.73 35.48
CA LYS A 64 5.18 9.84 34.91
C LYS A 64 5.51 10.27 33.46
N THR A 65 6.66 10.90 33.30
CA THR A 65 7.11 11.45 32.01
C THR A 65 8.61 11.67 32.01
N ASP A 66 9.20 11.83 30.84
CA ASP A 66 10.61 12.20 30.65
C ASP A 66 10.79 13.69 30.27
N ASN A 67 9.70 14.48 30.34
CA ASN A 67 9.68 15.88 29.92
C ASN A 67 9.18 16.79 31.04
N VAL A 68 9.93 17.85 31.37
CA VAL A 68 9.61 18.84 32.40
C VAL A 68 8.26 19.53 32.17
N TYR A 69 7.99 19.97 30.94
CA TYR A 69 6.75 20.65 30.60
C TYR A 69 5.55 19.74 30.84
N ASP A 70 5.67 18.48 30.41
CA ASP A 70 4.62 17.48 30.60
C ASP A 70 4.49 17.10 32.10
N ALA A 71 5.58 17.07 32.86
CA ALA A 71 5.53 16.86 34.29
C ALA A 71 4.74 17.97 35.01
N LEU A 72 5.03 19.23 34.71
CA LEU A 72 4.28 20.38 35.26
C LEU A 72 2.81 20.35 34.77
N ARG A 73 2.56 20.06 33.53
CA ARG A 73 1.19 19.94 32.97
C ARG A 73 0.39 18.84 33.67
N GLN A 74 0.99 17.67 33.90
CA GLN A 74 0.34 16.59 34.65
C GLN A 74 0.12 17.02 36.12
N THR A 75 1.08 17.69 36.72
CA THR A 75 0.97 18.18 38.14
C THR A 75 -0.13 19.19 38.30
N ILE A 76 -0.27 20.20 37.45
CA ILE A 76 -1.38 21.16 37.54
C ILE A 76 -2.73 20.51 37.28
N GLY A 77 -2.77 19.40 36.52
CA GLY A 77 -3.98 18.64 36.21
C GLY A 77 -5.03 19.49 35.51
N LEU A 78 -6.25 19.48 36.06
CA LEU A 78 -7.41 20.24 35.56
C LEU A 78 -7.63 21.58 36.29
N ASN A 79 -6.71 22.00 37.16
CA ASN A 79 -6.81 23.30 37.78
C ASN A 79 -6.67 24.42 36.74
N PRO A 80 -7.37 25.57 36.92
CA PRO A 80 -7.27 26.72 36.02
C PRO A 80 -5.94 27.47 36.21
N VAL A 81 -4.86 26.78 35.85
CA VAL A 81 -3.46 27.20 35.96
C VAL A 81 -2.78 26.95 34.62
N THR A 82 -1.94 27.86 34.19
CA THR A 82 -1.17 27.70 32.94
C THR A 82 0.31 27.49 33.23
N VAL A 83 0.97 26.76 32.34
CA VAL A 83 2.44 26.62 32.29
C VAL A 83 2.92 27.24 31.00
N THR A 84 3.78 28.25 31.11
CA THR A 84 4.39 28.91 29.94
C THR A 84 5.90 28.78 30.02
N LYS A 85 6.53 28.38 28.94
CA LYS A 85 8.00 28.30 28.85
C LYS A 85 8.53 29.53 28.10
N VAL A 86 9.37 30.33 28.76
CA VAL A 86 10.06 31.45 28.15
C VAL A 86 11.57 31.19 28.25
N ARG A 87 12.22 30.96 27.11
CA ARG A 87 13.64 30.53 27.06
C ARG A 87 13.85 29.23 27.83
N ASN A 88 14.56 29.26 28.98
CA ASN A 88 14.82 28.10 29.81
C ASN A 88 14.04 28.07 31.13
N THR A 89 13.18 29.05 31.35
CA THR A 89 12.37 29.23 32.59
C THR A 89 10.93 28.85 32.35
N TYR A 90 10.33 28.11 33.26
CA TYR A 90 8.92 27.74 33.27
C TYR A 90 8.15 28.66 34.23
N TYR A 91 7.08 29.27 33.79
CA TYR A 91 6.17 30.10 34.59
C TYR A 91 4.89 29.35 34.83
N VAL A 92 4.48 29.20 36.10
CA VAL A 92 3.20 28.55 36.46
C VAL A 92 2.32 29.61 37.11
N GLU A 93 1.23 30.00 36.45
CA GLU A 93 0.41 31.13 36.79
C GLU A 93 -1.07 30.74 36.88
N ALA A 94 -1.78 31.27 37.92
CA ALA A 94 -3.22 31.07 38.03
C ALA A 94 -3.98 31.89 36.96
N LEU A 95 -4.93 31.25 36.27
CA LEU A 95 -5.80 31.91 35.30
C LEU A 95 -7.02 32.60 35.94
N GLN A 96 -7.27 32.29 37.22
CA GLN A 96 -8.44 32.78 37.94
C GLN A 96 -8.04 33.25 39.34
N HIS A 97 -8.57 34.37 39.76
CA HIS A 97 -8.37 34.95 41.08
C HIS A 97 -9.73 35.23 41.75
N GLY A 98 -9.82 35.19 43.08
CA GLY A 98 -11.04 35.48 43.77
C GLY A 98 -10.86 35.63 45.27
N LYS A 99 -11.72 36.48 45.89
CA LYS A 99 -11.70 36.73 47.29
C LYS A 99 -12.15 35.56 48.17
N TYR A 100 -12.96 34.66 47.57
CA TYR A 100 -13.53 33.49 48.22
C TYR A 100 -13.17 32.25 47.41
N VAL A 101 -13.09 31.08 48.03
CA VAL A 101 -12.80 29.79 47.34
C VAL A 101 -13.89 28.77 47.67
N TYR A 102 -14.57 28.28 46.64
CA TYR A 102 -15.59 27.23 46.78
C TYR A 102 -14.95 25.88 46.55
N THR A 103 -15.07 24.98 47.56
CA THR A 103 -14.48 23.66 47.53
C THR A 103 -15.51 22.56 47.76
N GLY A 104 -15.34 21.40 47.14
CA GLY A 104 -16.24 20.25 47.29
C GLY A 104 -15.68 18.99 46.66
N LYS A 105 -16.44 17.89 46.75
CA LYS A 105 -16.20 16.65 46.09
C LYS A 105 -17.43 16.17 45.34
N ILE A 106 -17.31 15.76 44.11
CA ILE A 106 -18.42 15.26 43.29
C ILE A 106 -18.27 13.74 43.14
N ILE A 107 -19.32 13.01 43.44
CA ILE A 107 -19.42 11.57 43.28
C ILE A 107 -20.67 11.19 42.50
N GLY A 108 -20.63 9.99 41.88
CA GLY A 108 -21.80 9.35 41.29
C GLY A 108 -22.71 8.69 42.32
N SER A 109 -23.87 8.21 41.89
CA SER A 109 -24.80 7.42 42.73
C SER A 109 -24.17 6.11 43.24
N ASP A 110 -23.12 5.63 42.57
CA ASP A 110 -22.28 4.47 42.93
C ASP A 110 -21.18 4.79 43.94
N SER A 111 -21.12 6.03 44.45
CA SER A 111 -20.08 6.58 45.32
C SER A 111 -18.68 6.72 44.69
N GLU A 112 -18.54 6.46 43.39
CA GLU A 112 -17.27 6.67 42.68
C GLU A 112 -17.05 8.17 42.36
N PRO A 113 -15.82 8.68 42.42
CA PRO A 113 -15.50 10.06 42.11
C PRO A 113 -15.74 10.40 40.63
N ILE A 114 -16.45 11.52 40.37
CA ILE A 114 -16.66 11.99 39.02
C ILE A 114 -15.49 12.90 38.61
N VAL A 115 -14.70 12.42 37.64
CA VAL A 115 -13.54 13.11 37.10
C VAL A 115 -13.97 14.02 35.94
N ALA A 116 -13.36 15.22 35.85
CA ALA A 116 -13.60 16.18 34.79
C ALA A 116 -15.05 16.71 34.72
N ALA A 117 -15.81 16.69 35.82
CA ALA A 117 -17.06 17.42 35.92
C ALA A 117 -16.80 18.93 35.87
N THR A 118 -17.54 19.63 35.06
CA THR A 118 -17.46 21.10 34.98
C THR A 118 -18.41 21.71 36.00
N ILE A 119 -17.88 22.58 36.85
CA ILE A 119 -18.63 23.36 37.87
C ILE A 119 -18.58 24.83 37.49
N MET A 120 -19.70 25.39 37.06
CA MET A 120 -19.84 26.82 36.78
C MET A 120 -20.45 27.51 37.97
N LEU A 121 -19.86 28.62 38.43
CA LEU A 121 -20.41 29.48 39.44
C LEU A 121 -21.15 30.62 38.74
N LEU A 122 -22.45 30.70 38.98
CA LEU A 122 -23.36 31.66 38.34
C LEU A 122 -23.81 32.73 39.31
N SER A 123 -24.04 33.94 38.82
CA SER A 123 -24.64 35.03 39.55
C SER A 123 -26.11 34.70 39.88
N PRO A 124 -26.57 34.83 41.16
CA PRO A 124 -27.99 34.62 41.52
C PRO A 124 -28.95 35.62 40.87
N LYS A 125 -28.47 36.77 40.36
CA LYS A 125 -29.32 37.83 39.80
C LYS A 125 -29.74 37.55 38.37
N ASP A 126 -28.84 37.09 37.57
CA ASP A 126 -28.99 37.00 36.10
C ASP A 126 -28.44 35.73 35.48
N SER A 127 -27.97 34.78 36.29
CA SER A 127 -27.37 33.51 35.89
C SER A 127 -26.14 33.66 34.95
N THR A 128 -25.49 34.81 34.93
CA THR A 128 -24.22 34.99 34.23
C THR A 128 -23.13 34.17 34.91
N VAL A 129 -22.23 33.59 34.08
CA VAL A 129 -21.09 32.81 34.56
C VAL A 129 -20.08 33.77 35.19
N LEU A 130 -19.80 33.61 36.48
CA LEU A 130 -18.79 34.37 37.21
C LEU A 130 -17.40 33.72 37.05
N THR A 131 -17.31 32.42 37.22
CA THR A 131 -16.10 31.63 37.12
C THR A 131 -16.46 30.14 36.99
N TYR A 132 -15.51 29.29 36.72
CA TYR A 132 -15.72 27.82 36.63
C TYR A 132 -14.51 27.05 37.13
N GLY A 133 -14.69 25.77 37.40
CA GLY A 133 -13.64 24.83 37.69
C GLY A 133 -14.00 23.43 37.20
N ILE A 134 -13.05 22.52 37.34
CA ILE A 134 -13.20 21.14 36.88
C ILE A 134 -12.76 20.22 38.02
N SER A 135 -13.48 19.11 38.26
CA SER A 135 -13.13 18.16 39.29
C SER A 135 -11.90 17.31 38.90
N ASP A 136 -11.03 17.04 39.87
CA ASP A 136 -9.82 16.23 39.74
C ASP A 136 -10.11 14.71 39.68
N THR A 137 -9.04 13.88 39.69
CA THR A 137 -9.14 12.43 39.66
C THR A 137 -9.85 11.81 40.88
N GLU A 138 -9.97 12.56 41.98
CA GLU A 138 -10.72 12.15 43.17
C GLU A 138 -12.09 12.82 43.28
N GLY A 139 -12.52 13.50 42.20
CA GLY A 139 -13.77 14.22 42.16
C GLY A 139 -13.77 15.55 42.92
N ARG A 140 -12.64 16.04 43.40
CA ARG A 140 -12.53 17.27 44.18
C ARG A 140 -12.41 18.47 43.25
N PHE A 141 -12.92 19.62 43.72
CA PHE A 141 -12.75 20.89 43.01
C PHE A 141 -12.46 22.02 43.99
N SER A 142 -11.79 23.07 43.47
CA SER A 142 -11.47 24.32 44.19
C SER A 142 -11.58 25.48 43.21
N ILE A 143 -12.52 26.39 43.44
CA ILE A 143 -12.87 27.44 42.48
C ILE A 143 -12.84 28.81 43.18
N PRO A 144 -11.90 29.69 42.81
CA PRO A 144 -11.88 31.08 43.29
C PRO A 144 -13.06 31.90 42.71
N CYS A 145 -13.65 32.76 43.52
CA CYS A 145 -14.72 33.63 43.09
C CYS A 145 -14.75 34.90 43.94
N ASP A 146 -15.10 36.06 43.35
CA ASP A 146 -15.18 37.34 44.06
C ASP A 146 -16.52 37.59 44.79
N ARG A 147 -17.45 36.63 44.69
CA ARG A 147 -18.80 36.75 45.29
C ARG A 147 -19.02 35.68 46.35
N ASN A 148 -19.66 36.11 47.44
CA ASN A 148 -20.27 35.26 48.45
C ASN A 148 -21.72 34.95 48.06
N GLY A 149 -22.10 33.66 48.02
CA GLY A 149 -23.40 33.19 47.61
C GLY A 149 -23.58 33.22 46.07
N VAL A 150 -23.42 32.05 45.47
CA VAL A 150 -23.51 31.84 44.03
C VAL A 150 -24.36 30.61 43.72
N ILE A 151 -24.77 30.44 42.49
CA ILE A 151 -25.45 29.24 42.04
C ILE A 151 -24.39 28.35 41.39
N GLY A 152 -24.21 27.14 41.87
CA GLY A 152 -23.36 26.12 41.25
C GLY A 152 -24.15 25.34 40.20
N LYS A 153 -23.67 25.31 38.96
CA LYS A 153 -24.14 24.43 37.89
C LYS A 153 -23.09 23.39 37.57
N LEU A 154 -23.41 22.14 37.90
CA LEU A 154 -22.53 21.00 37.69
C LEU A 154 -22.98 20.24 36.45
N THR A 155 -22.02 19.94 35.58
CA THR A 155 -22.26 19.16 34.34
C THR A 155 -21.15 18.17 34.12
N CYS A 156 -21.51 16.92 33.79
CA CYS A 156 -20.59 15.90 33.35
C CYS A 156 -21.26 14.98 32.33
N LEU A 157 -20.52 14.48 31.37
CA LEU A 157 -21.05 13.54 30.37
C LEU A 157 -21.47 12.23 31.06
N GLY A 158 -22.70 11.78 30.83
CA GLY A 158 -23.26 10.61 31.48
C GLY A 158 -24.00 10.89 32.78
N TYR A 159 -24.10 12.15 33.21
CA TYR A 159 -24.80 12.55 34.43
C TYR A 159 -25.81 13.63 34.14
N LYS A 160 -26.91 13.67 34.93
CA LYS A 160 -27.90 14.75 34.89
C LYS A 160 -27.25 16.05 35.38
N PRO A 161 -27.40 17.17 34.65
CA PRO A 161 -26.96 18.47 35.15
C PRO A 161 -27.59 18.77 36.49
N LYS A 162 -26.79 19.21 37.46
CA LYS A 162 -27.27 19.60 38.80
C LYS A 162 -27.05 21.08 39.00
N ILE A 163 -28.09 21.79 39.49
CA ILE A 163 -28.04 23.22 39.82
C ILE A 163 -28.45 23.38 41.26
N GLU A 164 -27.61 23.96 42.09
CA GLU A 164 -27.88 24.20 43.49
C GLU A 164 -27.20 25.47 44.02
N PRO A 165 -27.76 26.16 45.03
CA PRO A 165 -27.14 27.32 45.62
C PRO A 165 -25.93 26.96 46.46
N PHE A 166 -24.82 27.64 46.24
CA PHE A 166 -23.59 27.52 47.03
C PHE A 166 -23.53 28.63 48.07
N ASN A 167 -24.14 28.37 49.22
CA ASN A 167 -24.23 29.33 50.35
C ASN A 167 -23.09 29.19 51.36
N LYS A 168 -22.23 28.20 51.17
CA LYS A 168 -21.03 27.89 51.97
C LYS A 168 -19.84 27.72 51.09
N PHE A 169 -18.64 27.99 51.61
CA PHE A 169 -17.41 27.82 50.82
C PHE A 169 -16.91 26.34 50.77
N SER A 170 -17.19 25.60 51.82
CA SER A 170 -16.97 24.14 51.83
C SER A 170 -18.31 23.44 51.65
N LEU A 171 -18.51 22.80 50.47
CA LEU A 171 -19.78 22.24 50.05
C LEU A 171 -19.92 20.75 50.40
N GLY A 172 -18.82 20.14 50.90
CA GLY A 172 -18.83 18.69 51.20
C GLY A 172 -18.92 17.84 49.94
N THR A 173 -19.67 16.74 50.04
CA THR A 173 -19.86 15.82 48.90
C THR A 173 -21.16 16.11 48.16
N ILE A 174 -21.07 16.31 46.87
CA ILE A 174 -22.20 16.54 45.96
C ILE A 174 -22.39 15.27 45.11
N ILE A 175 -23.62 14.74 45.14
CA ILE A 175 -23.95 13.53 44.37
C ILE A 175 -24.64 13.96 43.07
N MET A 176 -24.16 13.43 41.92
CA MET A 176 -24.81 13.55 40.62
C MET A 176 -25.43 12.21 40.20
N GLU A 177 -26.67 12.27 39.69
CA GLU A 177 -27.37 11.09 39.18
C GLU A 177 -26.91 10.76 37.77
N GLU A 178 -26.68 9.49 37.50
CA GLU A 178 -26.39 8.99 36.14
C GLU A 178 -27.58 9.24 35.21
N GLN A 179 -27.29 9.67 34.02
CA GLN A 179 -28.25 9.81 32.95
C GLN A 179 -27.70 9.06 31.74
N ALA A 180 -28.37 7.98 31.32
CA ALA A 180 -28.08 7.37 30.05
C ALA A 180 -28.21 8.45 28.96
N VAL A 181 -27.08 8.94 28.45
CA VAL A 181 -27.06 9.82 27.30
C VAL A 181 -27.39 8.98 26.10
N SER A 182 -28.66 8.97 25.69
CA SER A 182 -28.98 8.66 24.31
C SER A 182 -28.35 9.79 23.49
N LEU A 183 -27.14 9.57 23.02
CA LEU A 183 -26.55 10.36 21.98
C LEU A 183 -27.45 10.20 20.76
N SER A 184 -28.40 11.13 20.58
CA SER A 184 -28.90 11.39 19.26
C SER A 184 -27.65 11.65 18.43
N THR A 185 -27.39 10.75 17.52
CA THR A 185 -26.23 10.78 16.63
C THR A 185 -26.25 12.13 15.94
N VAL A 186 -25.56 13.12 16.48
CA VAL A 186 -25.11 14.26 15.71
C VAL A 186 -24.07 13.67 14.79
N THR A 187 -24.53 13.18 13.65
CA THR A 187 -23.67 12.81 12.56
C THR A 187 -23.09 14.12 12.06
N VAL A 188 -21.98 14.55 12.66
CA VAL A 188 -21.08 15.49 12.00
C VAL A 188 -20.58 14.69 10.81
N GLU A 189 -21.20 14.94 9.66
CA GLU A 189 -20.72 14.39 8.39
C GLU A 189 -19.39 15.05 8.08
N ALA A 190 -18.32 14.53 8.68
CA ALA A 190 -16.98 14.84 8.20
C ALA A 190 -16.90 14.41 6.75
N ASP A 191 -16.41 15.29 5.87
CA ASP A 191 -16.18 14.95 4.48
C ASP A 191 -15.34 13.67 4.40
N ASN A 192 -15.94 12.60 3.85
CA ASN A 192 -15.27 11.30 3.71
C ASN A 192 -14.08 11.38 2.76
N ALA A 193 -14.03 12.40 1.90
CA ALA A 193 -12.94 12.65 0.97
C ALA A 193 -12.53 14.12 1.04
N GLN A 194 -11.23 14.37 1.17
CA GLN A 194 -10.63 15.71 1.17
C GLN A 194 -9.44 15.72 0.25
N LEU A 195 -9.46 16.60 -0.75
CA LEU A 195 -8.38 16.74 -1.73
C LEU A 195 -7.45 17.89 -1.32
N TYR A 196 -6.15 17.64 -1.33
CA TYR A 196 -5.08 18.59 -1.08
C TYR A 196 -4.05 18.49 -2.21
N SER A 197 -3.18 19.47 -2.32
CA SER A 197 -2.14 19.47 -3.36
C SER A 197 -1.05 18.41 -3.14
N ASP A 198 -0.84 17.99 -1.90
CA ASP A 198 0.14 16.98 -1.53
C ASP A 198 -0.46 15.57 -1.42
N LYS A 199 -1.74 15.45 -1.11
CA LYS A 199 -2.45 14.17 -0.95
C LYS A 199 -3.96 14.30 -1.01
N SER A 200 -4.63 13.18 -1.23
CA SER A 200 -6.06 13.04 -1.05
C SER A 200 -6.33 12.13 0.15
N ILE A 201 -7.20 12.54 1.06
CA ILE A 201 -7.54 11.80 2.28
C ILE A 201 -8.94 11.21 2.14
N TYR A 202 -9.06 9.92 2.39
CA TYR A 202 -10.32 9.16 2.35
C TYR A 202 -10.53 8.44 3.69
N ARG A 203 -11.71 8.61 4.30
CA ARG A 203 -12.07 7.96 5.56
C ARG A 203 -13.07 6.84 5.31
N PRO A 204 -12.72 5.57 5.60
CA PRO A 204 -13.64 4.47 5.44
C PRO A 204 -14.75 4.52 6.48
N SER A 205 -16.00 4.28 6.05
CA SER A 205 -17.12 4.11 6.96
C SER A 205 -17.03 2.76 7.69
N GLU A 206 -17.70 2.64 8.84
CA GLU A 206 -17.78 1.37 9.57
C GLU A 206 -18.43 0.25 8.73
N THR A 207 -19.39 0.59 7.88
CA THR A 207 -19.99 -0.34 6.93
C THR A 207 -18.97 -0.90 5.94
N GLN A 208 -18.13 -0.02 5.36
CA GLN A 208 -17.05 -0.43 4.45
C GLN A 208 -16.01 -1.29 5.15
N LYS A 209 -15.60 -0.94 6.37
CA LYS A 209 -14.68 -1.76 7.17
C LYS A 209 -15.25 -3.14 7.51
N LYS A 210 -16.53 -3.22 7.87
CA LYS A 210 -17.23 -4.49 8.14
C LYS A 210 -17.29 -5.36 6.88
N ALA A 211 -17.62 -4.79 5.74
CA ALA A 211 -17.72 -5.52 4.46
C ALA A 211 -16.36 -6.04 3.95
N SER A 212 -15.24 -5.44 4.35
CA SER A 212 -13.92 -5.71 3.78
C SER A 212 -13.15 -6.77 4.56
N MET A 213 -12.56 -7.73 3.88
CA MET A 213 -11.73 -8.80 4.46
C MET A 213 -10.23 -8.47 4.46
N SER A 214 -9.80 -7.59 3.55
CA SER A 214 -8.40 -7.19 3.36
C SER A 214 -8.29 -5.69 3.10
N GLY A 215 -7.07 -5.15 3.08
CA GLY A 215 -6.83 -3.76 2.71
C GLY A 215 -7.22 -3.48 1.25
N SER A 216 -6.93 -4.39 0.33
CA SER A 216 -7.31 -4.26 -1.08
C SER A 216 -8.84 -4.26 -1.26
N ASP A 217 -9.54 -5.10 -0.52
CA ASP A 217 -10.99 -5.17 -0.51
C ASP A 217 -11.60 -3.88 0.07
N LEU A 218 -10.98 -3.30 1.11
CA LEU A 218 -11.38 -2.00 1.64
C LEU A 218 -11.30 -0.89 0.58
N LEU A 219 -10.24 -0.84 -0.21
CA LEU A 219 -10.10 0.16 -1.28
C LEU A 219 -11.23 0.04 -2.33
N ASN A 220 -11.63 -1.18 -2.68
CA ASN A 220 -12.77 -1.41 -3.56
C ASN A 220 -14.08 -0.88 -2.96
N HIS A 221 -14.35 -1.21 -1.69
CA HIS A 221 -15.56 -0.73 -0.99
C HIS A 221 -15.57 0.80 -0.78
N MET A 222 -14.39 1.41 -0.64
CA MET A 222 -14.25 2.88 -0.56
C MET A 222 -14.51 3.57 -1.89
N ALA A 223 -14.32 2.88 -3.01
CA ALA A 223 -14.46 3.40 -4.37
C ALA A 223 -13.69 4.72 -4.57
N ILE A 224 -12.38 4.70 -4.23
CA ILE A 224 -11.49 5.87 -4.37
C ILE A 224 -11.43 6.29 -5.84
N PRO A 225 -11.69 7.58 -6.16
CA PRO A 225 -11.84 8.04 -7.55
C PRO A 225 -10.62 7.78 -8.43
N GLN A 226 -9.40 7.87 -7.90
CA GLN A 226 -8.15 7.74 -8.65
C GLN A 226 -7.73 6.27 -8.87
N LEU A 227 -8.27 5.33 -8.08
CA LEU A 227 -7.89 3.91 -8.16
C LEU A 227 -8.79 3.14 -9.12
N GLY A 228 -8.21 2.20 -9.85
CA GLY A 228 -8.94 1.24 -10.66
C GLY A 228 -9.75 0.27 -9.80
N ILE A 229 -10.70 -0.45 -10.41
CA ILE A 229 -11.40 -1.55 -9.75
C ILE A 229 -10.42 -2.71 -9.60
N ILE A 230 -10.19 -3.12 -8.35
CA ILE A 230 -9.23 -4.18 -8.01
C ILE A 230 -9.94 -5.52 -8.17
N THR A 231 -9.63 -6.26 -9.22
CA THR A 231 -10.16 -7.60 -9.49
C THR A 231 -9.22 -8.73 -9.04
N GLY A 232 -8.01 -8.36 -8.62
CA GLY A 232 -6.97 -9.25 -8.09
C GLY A 232 -6.35 -8.68 -6.82
N ASN A 233 -5.07 -8.94 -6.62
CA ASN A 233 -4.34 -8.44 -5.44
C ASN A 233 -3.60 -7.11 -5.71
N SER A 234 -3.34 -6.78 -6.97
CA SER A 234 -2.55 -5.58 -7.33
C SER A 234 -3.41 -4.33 -7.33
N ILE A 235 -2.95 -3.31 -6.63
CA ILE A 235 -3.57 -1.99 -6.62
C ILE A 235 -3.01 -1.18 -7.79
N VAL A 236 -3.91 -0.62 -8.59
CA VAL A 236 -3.58 0.15 -9.78
C VAL A 236 -4.37 1.45 -9.83
N THR A 237 -3.87 2.45 -10.54
CA THR A 237 -4.63 3.64 -10.92
C THR A 237 -5.75 3.29 -11.91
N ASN A 238 -6.65 4.21 -12.19
CA ASN A 238 -7.67 4.03 -13.24
C ASN A 238 -7.07 3.64 -14.60
N GLY A 239 -5.87 4.14 -14.91
CA GLY A 239 -5.12 3.82 -16.11
C GLY A 239 -4.32 2.51 -16.06
N GLY A 240 -4.43 1.72 -14.98
CA GLY A 240 -3.73 0.45 -14.84
C GLY A 240 -2.27 0.55 -14.36
N LYS A 241 -1.76 1.74 -14.04
CA LYS A 241 -0.40 1.90 -13.50
C LYS A 241 -0.31 1.40 -12.06
N PRO A 242 0.81 0.74 -11.67
CA PRO A 242 0.96 0.19 -10.33
C PRO A 242 1.01 1.29 -9.26
N VAL A 243 0.38 1.03 -8.12
CA VAL A 243 0.36 1.91 -6.96
C VAL A 243 1.15 1.26 -5.83
N ALA A 244 2.15 1.96 -5.31
CA ALA A 244 2.93 1.50 -4.16
C ALA A 244 2.09 1.60 -2.89
N VAL A 245 2.21 0.58 -2.02
CA VAL A 245 1.41 0.48 -0.80
C VAL A 245 2.26 0.73 0.41
N TYR A 246 1.72 1.50 1.35
CA TYR A 246 2.32 1.80 2.63
C TYR A 246 1.31 1.63 3.77
N ILE A 247 1.80 1.27 4.94
CA ILE A 247 1.05 1.24 6.20
C ILE A 247 1.84 2.09 7.21
N ASP A 248 1.23 3.17 7.72
CA ASP A 248 1.87 4.12 8.62
C ASP A 248 3.24 4.62 8.09
N TYR A 249 3.29 4.95 6.78
CA TYR A 249 4.48 5.40 6.03
C TYR A 249 5.60 4.36 5.88
N LEU A 250 5.36 3.10 6.20
CA LEU A 250 6.29 1.99 5.97
C LEU A 250 5.87 1.20 4.74
N PRO A 251 6.81 0.79 3.88
CA PRO A 251 6.51 -0.02 2.71
C PRO A 251 5.78 -1.30 3.08
N ALA A 252 4.70 -1.59 2.37
CA ALA A 252 3.87 -2.76 2.59
C ALA A 252 3.75 -3.61 1.31
N THR A 253 3.52 -4.89 1.50
CA THR A 253 3.29 -5.86 0.43
C THR A 253 1.79 -6.17 0.30
N GLU A 254 1.40 -6.84 -0.77
CA GLU A 254 0.04 -7.38 -0.91
C GLU A 254 -0.34 -8.32 0.24
N LYS A 255 0.64 -9.06 0.76
CA LYS A 255 0.44 -9.96 1.90
C LYS A 255 0.15 -9.19 3.18
N ASP A 256 0.80 -8.04 3.39
CA ASP A 256 0.50 -7.15 4.52
C ASP A 256 -0.96 -6.67 4.46
N LEU A 257 -1.48 -6.37 3.26
CA LEU A 257 -2.89 -6.00 3.08
C LEU A 257 -3.86 -7.14 3.37
N GLN A 258 -3.50 -8.38 3.04
CA GLN A 258 -4.29 -9.56 3.37
C GLN A 258 -4.28 -9.82 4.89
N GLY A 259 -3.13 -9.62 5.54
CA GLY A 259 -2.94 -9.82 6.98
C GLY A 259 -3.50 -8.70 7.86
N MET A 260 -3.70 -7.48 7.33
CA MET A 260 -4.09 -6.32 8.14
C MET A 260 -5.49 -6.45 8.76
N ARG A 261 -5.66 -5.87 9.95
CA ARG A 261 -6.96 -5.71 10.60
C ARG A 261 -7.65 -4.45 10.07
N VAL A 262 -8.61 -4.63 9.17
CA VAL A 262 -9.30 -3.52 8.47
C VAL A 262 -10.04 -2.58 9.43
N SER A 263 -10.59 -3.09 10.54
CA SER A 263 -11.26 -2.25 11.56
C SER A 263 -10.35 -1.21 12.21
N ASP A 264 -9.03 -1.37 12.12
CA ASP A 264 -8.07 -0.43 12.68
C ASP A 264 -7.63 0.65 11.67
N VAL A 265 -8.14 0.64 10.45
CA VAL A 265 -7.87 1.69 9.45
C VAL A 265 -8.62 2.95 9.84
N LYS A 266 -7.90 4.05 10.11
CA LYS A 266 -8.48 5.37 10.38
C LYS A 266 -8.79 6.11 9.10
N ARG A 267 -7.83 6.15 8.19
CA ARG A 267 -7.95 6.79 6.89
C ARG A 267 -7.00 6.15 5.89
N VAL A 268 -7.27 6.40 4.63
CA VAL A 268 -6.41 6.07 3.49
C VAL A 268 -5.97 7.37 2.85
N GLU A 269 -4.68 7.53 2.63
CA GLU A 269 -4.09 8.65 1.90
C GLU A 269 -3.70 8.16 0.52
N TYR A 270 -4.11 8.87 -0.53
CA TYR A 270 -3.65 8.67 -1.91
C TYR A 270 -2.75 9.84 -2.29
N LEU A 271 -1.57 9.54 -2.80
CA LEU A 271 -0.56 10.52 -3.16
C LEU A 271 -0.02 10.25 -4.56
N GLU A 272 0.20 11.31 -5.30
CA GLU A 272 0.87 11.31 -6.60
C GLU A 272 2.16 12.09 -6.46
N TYR A 273 3.30 11.47 -6.80
CA TYR A 273 4.63 12.03 -6.59
C TYR A 273 4.80 12.64 -5.18
N PRO A 274 4.73 11.81 -4.13
CA PRO A 274 4.71 12.32 -2.77
C PRO A 274 5.98 13.08 -2.40
N SER A 275 5.81 14.22 -1.75
CA SER A 275 6.89 15.02 -1.17
C SER A 275 7.43 14.47 0.13
N ASP A 276 6.67 13.65 0.82
CA ASP A 276 7.12 13.01 2.06
C ASP A 276 8.34 12.14 1.77
N PRO A 277 9.49 12.39 2.43
CA PRO A 277 10.73 11.66 2.16
C PRO A 277 10.61 10.15 2.38
N ARG A 278 9.65 9.71 3.19
CA ARG A 278 9.36 8.31 3.46
C ARG A 278 8.72 7.60 2.26
N LEU A 279 7.99 8.33 1.42
CA LEU A 279 7.20 7.81 0.29
C LEU A 279 7.85 8.10 -1.08
N GLN A 280 8.88 8.95 -1.11
CA GLN A 280 9.51 9.42 -2.34
C GLN A 280 10.11 8.30 -3.20
N GLY A 281 10.06 8.50 -4.52
CA GLY A 281 10.54 7.53 -5.51
C GLY A 281 9.45 6.62 -6.04
N ASN A 282 8.17 6.86 -5.65
CA ASN A 282 7.01 6.19 -6.20
C ASN A 282 6.09 7.23 -6.87
N ALA A 283 5.64 6.95 -8.09
CA ALA A 283 4.74 7.86 -8.80
C ALA A 283 3.35 7.92 -8.13
N TYR A 284 2.85 6.78 -7.68
CA TYR A 284 1.54 6.66 -7.06
C TYR A 284 1.65 5.87 -5.76
N VAL A 285 1.04 6.38 -4.70
CA VAL A 285 1.09 5.77 -3.36
C VAL A 285 -0.29 5.73 -2.72
N VAL A 286 -0.60 4.60 -2.11
CA VAL A 286 -1.68 4.44 -1.13
C VAL A 286 -1.06 4.17 0.23
N ASN A 287 -1.36 5.02 1.21
CA ASN A 287 -0.87 4.87 2.57
C ASN A 287 -2.05 4.67 3.53
N PHE A 288 -2.09 3.54 4.20
CA PHE A 288 -3.09 3.23 5.22
C PHE A 288 -2.61 3.76 6.56
N ILE A 289 -3.36 4.67 7.18
CA ILE A 289 -3.10 5.15 8.52
C ILE A 289 -3.91 4.34 9.52
N MET A 290 -3.19 3.65 10.42
CA MET A 290 -3.75 2.69 11.35
C MET A 290 -4.02 3.27 12.73
N GLN A 291 -4.90 2.61 13.50
CA GLN A 291 -5.07 2.85 14.92
C GLN A 291 -3.79 2.46 15.66
N GLN A 292 -3.27 3.34 16.47
CA GLN A 292 -2.10 3.09 17.31
C GLN A 292 -2.48 2.37 18.61
N TYR A 293 -1.60 1.49 19.07
CA TYR A 293 -1.73 0.78 20.34
C TYR A 293 -0.63 1.26 21.31
N GLU A 294 -0.97 1.41 22.57
CA GLU A 294 0.02 1.58 23.62
C GLU A 294 0.78 0.25 23.86
N TYR A 295 0.00 -0.83 23.96
CA TYR A 295 0.46 -2.22 23.91
C TYR A 295 -0.67 -3.10 23.39
N GLY A 296 -0.34 -4.20 22.73
CA GLY A 296 -1.34 -5.15 22.23
C GLY A 296 -1.15 -5.49 20.76
N GLY A 297 -2.23 -5.79 20.09
CA GLY A 297 -2.19 -6.16 18.70
C GLY A 297 -3.38 -7.01 18.27
N TYR A 298 -3.14 -7.88 17.30
CA TYR A 298 -4.17 -8.80 16.82
C TYR A 298 -3.56 -10.07 16.22
N ALA A 299 -4.39 -11.12 16.22
CA ALA A 299 -4.19 -12.30 15.40
C ALA A 299 -5.32 -12.39 14.36
N LYS A 300 -4.96 -12.71 13.12
CA LYS A 300 -5.92 -12.88 12.03
C LYS A 300 -5.67 -14.22 11.33
N LEU A 301 -6.72 -15.00 11.19
CA LEU A 301 -6.77 -16.19 10.37
C LEU A 301 -7.64 -15.90 9.15
N TYR A 302 -7.18 -16.31 7.99
CA TYR A 302 -7.88 -16.19 6.73
C TYR A 302 -7.81 -17.53 6.01
N GLY A 303 -8.95 -18.01 5.58
CA GLY A 303 -9.06 -19.23 4.80
C GLY A 303 -9.95 -19.00 3.58
N THR A 304 -9.54 -19.49 2.43
CA THR A 304 -10.35 -19.47 1.22
C THR A 304 -10.23 -20.78 0.47
N GLY A 305 -11.35 -21.23 -0.08
CA GLY A 305 -11.42 -22.38 -0.98
C GLY A 305 -12.23 -22.04 -2.22
N SER A 306 -11.83 -22.54 -3.38
CA SER A 306 -12.63 -22.44 -4.59
C SER A 306 -13.01 -23.81 -5.10
N LEU A 307 -14.21 -23.89 -5.68
CA LEU A 307 -14.81 -25.06 -6.26
C LEU A 307 -15.11 -24.80 -7.74
N LEU A 308 -15.31 -25.83 -8.49
CA LEU A 308 -15.55 -25.90 -9.92
C LEU A 308 -14.25 -25.74 -10.75
N ASN A 309 -14.09 -26.66 -11.70
CA ASN A 309 -12.98 -26.72 -12.66
C ASN A 309 -11.59 -26.81 -12.02
N GLY A 310 -11.50 -27.44 -10.85
CA GLY A 310 -10.30 -27.55 -10.03
C GLY A 310 -10.55 -27.09 -8.59
N HIS A 311 -9.47 -27.00 -7.83
CA HIS A 311 -9.51 -26.52 -6.45
C HIS A 311 -8.49 -25.38 -6.28
N THR A 312 -8.77 -24.51 -5.36
CA THR A 312 -7.80 -23.53 -4.85
C THR A 312 -8.04 -23.38 -3.37
N GLU A 313 -7.01 -23.61 -2.59
CA GLU A 313 -7.06 -23.49 -1.15
C GLU A 313 -5.96 -22.55 -0.68
N GLN A 314 -6.31 -21.62 0.19
CA GLN A 314 -5.33 -20.72 0.78
C GLN A 314 -5.63 -20.53 2.25
N GLY A 315 -4.63 -20.75 3.09
CA GLY A 315 -4.62 -20.38 4.49
C GLY A 315 -3.59 -19.29 4.77
N ILE A 316 -3.97 -18.30 5.58
CA ILE A 316 -3.06 -17.25 6.06
C ILE A 316 -3.25 -17.11 7.56
N ALA A 317 -2.15 -17.11 8.31
CA ALA A 317 -2.11 -16.75 9.72
C ALA A 317 -1.20 -15.52 9.88
N ASN A 318 -1.71 -14.47 10.51
CA ASN A 318 -0.96 -13.26 10.79
C ASN A 318 -1.09 -12.88 12.26
N VAL A 319 0.02 -12.56 12.90
CA VAL A 319 0.10 -12.05 14.27
C VAL A 319 0.87 -10.75 14.27
N ARG A 320 0.25 -9.69 14.76
CA ARG A 320 0.88 -8.39 15.01
C ARG A 320 0.87 -8.11 16.49
N MET A 321 2.03 -7.75 17.03
CA MET A 321 2.22 -7.35 18.41
C MET A 321 2.91 -6.00 18.46
N GLN A 322 2.35 -5.06 19.22
CA GLN A 322 2.96 -3.76 19.47
C GLN A 322 3.19 -3.59 20.96
N TYR A 323 4.38 -3.12 21.30
CA TYR A 323 4.74 -2.73 22.65
C TYR A 323 5.58 -1.46 22.59
N LYS A 324 5.05 -0.37 23.14
CA LYS A 324 5.65 0.97 23.05
C LYS A 324 5.93 1.33 21.58
N ARG A 325 7.20 1.58 21.24
CA ARG A 325 7.67 2.00 19.90
C ARG A 325 8.01 0.82 18.96
N MET A 326 7.94 -0.42 19.46
CA MET A 326 8.25 -1.62 18.69
C MET A 326 6.97 -2.33 18.23
N THR A 327 6.95 -2.74 16.97
CA THR A 327 5.92 -3.60 16.40
C THR A 327 6.58 -4.82 15.75
N TYR A 328 6.03 -5.99 16.00
CA TYR A 328 6.45 -7.25 15.43
C TYR A 328 5.29 -7.86 14.64
N ASP A 329 5.54 -8.21 13.38
CA ASP A 329 4.60 -8.90 12.53
C ASP A 329 5.18 -10.26 12.13
N LEU A 330 4.42 -11.33 12.33
CA LEU A 330 4.72 -12.66 11.86
C LEU A 330 3.55 -13.16 11.01
N MET A 331 3.81 -13.54 9.77
CA MET A 331 2.79 -14.06 8.88
C MET A 331 3.27 -15.28 8.13
N GLY A 332 2.43 -16.32 8.13
CA GLY A 332 2.58 -17.51 7.31
C GLY A 332 1.40 -17.66 6.34
N SER A 333 1.67 -18.15 5.14
CA SER A 333 0.66 -18.48 4.14
C SER A 333 0.99 -19.79 3.45
N ALA A 334 -0.03 -20.65 3.30
CA ALA A 334 0.02 -21.82 2.46
C ALA A 334 -1.07 -21.69 1.37
N TYR A 335 -0.70 -22.00 0.15
CA TYR A 335 -1.57 -21.96 -1.02
C TYR A 335 -1.38 -23.24 -1.82
N ASP A 336 -2.48 -23.88 -2.16
CA ASP A 336 -2.55 -25.04 -3.05
C ASP A 336 -3.58 -24.78 -4.16
N HIS A 337 -3.23 -25.09 -5.37
CA HIS A 337 -4.08 -24.87 -6.54
C HIS A 337 -3.91 -26.01 -7.53
N GLY A 338 -5.03 -26.61 -7.90
CA GLY A 338 -5.11 -27.57 -8.97
C GLY A 338 -6.20 -27.19 -9.96
N ILE A 339 -5.86 -27.18 -11.24
CA ILE A 339 -6.82 -26.98 -12.33
C ILE A 339 -6.76 -28.14 -13.32
N ASN A 340 -7.91 -28.61 -13.71
CA ASN A 340 -8.07 -29.63 -14.75
C ASN A 340 -8.83 -29.00 -15.93
N HIS A 341 -8.74 -29.60 -17.10
CA HIS A 341 -9.49 -29.18 -18.30
C HIS A 341 -9.25 -27.72 -18.69
N PHE A 342 -8.01 -27.25 -18.55
CA PHE A 342 -7.54 -26.05 -19.23
C PHE A 342 -6.86 -26.45 -20.53
N GLY A 343 -6.69 -25.53 -21.48
CA GLY A 343 -5.98 -25.87 -22.70
C GLY A 343 -6.04 -24.76 -23.73
N GLU A 344 -5.59 -25.13 -24.91
CA GLU A 344 -5.55 -24.23 -26.05
C GLU A 344 -5.91 -24.94 -27.36
N GLU A 345 -6.55 -24.20 -28.23
CA GLU A 345 -6.60 -24.50 -29.65
C GLU A 345 -5.62 -23.52 -30.32
N MET A 346 -4.53 -24.03 -30.88
CA MET A 346 -3.48 -23.20 -31.48
C MET A 346 -3.33 -23.51 -32.95
N ARG A 347 -3.31 -22.48 -33.76
CA ARG A 347 -2.99 -22.52 -35.16
C ARG A 347 -1.70 -21.76 -35.40
N GLU A 348 -0.65 -22.48 -35.82
CA GLU A 348 0.63 -21.92 -36.21
C GLU A 348 0.76 -21.97 -37.73
N THR A 349 1.17 -20.87 -38.36
CA THR A 349 1.44 -20.81 -39.79
C THR A 349 2.91 -20.52 -40.02
N PHE A 350 3.59 -21.41 -40.67
CA PHE A 350 5.02 -21.32 -41.02
C PHE A 350 5.13 -20.95 -42.50
N ARG A 351 6.04 -20.05 -42.85
CA ARG A 351 6.36 -19.60 -44.22
C ARG A 351 7.88 -19.64 -44.36
N ILE A 352 8.38 -20.72 -44.91
CA ILE A 352 9.82 -21.02 -45.00
C ILE A 352 10.29 -20.82 -46.43
N PRO A 353 11.11 -19.80 -46.75
CA PRO A 353 11.73 -19.61 -48.05
C PRO A 353 12.60 -20.82 -48.40
N GLN A 354 12.52 -21.26 -49.64
CA GLN A 354 13.33 -22.34 -50.16
C GLN A 354 14.45 -21.76 -51.05
N GLU A 355 15.49 -22.55 -51.30
CA GLU A 355 16.64 -22.15 -52.15
C GLU A 355 16.21 -21.82 -53.60
N ASP A 356 15.18 -22.43 -54.09
CA ASP A 356 14.61 -22.18 -55.43
C ASP A 356 13.74 -20.89 -55.53
N GLY A 357 13.66 -20.11 -54.43
CA GLY A 357 12.84 -18.90 -54.33
C GLY A 357 11.36 -19.15 -54.03
N SER A 358 10.92 -20.41 -53.93
CA SER A 358 9.55 -20.75 -53.48
C SER A 358 9.42 -20.56 -51.97
N VAL A 359 8.17 -20.53 -51.49
CA VAL A 359 7.88 -20.47 -50.05
C VAL A 359 7.14 -21.75 -49.65
N ASN A 360 7.76 -22.55 -48.82
CA ASN A 360 7.07 -23.68 -48.21
C ASN A 360 6.18 -23.16 -47.09
N GLN A 361 4.86 -23.18 -47.32
CA GLN A 361 3.89 -22.74 -46.33
C GLN A 361 3.11 -23.95 -45.83
N PHE A 362 3.09 -24.10 -44.50
CA PHE A 362 2.26 -25.08 -43.82
C PHE A 362 1.64 -24.55 -42.54
N VAL A 363 0.55 -25.17 -42.14
CA VAL A 363 -0.17 -24.86 -40.91
C VAL A 363 -0.08 -26.05 -39.96
N ARG A 364 0.32 -25.82 -38.75
CA ARG A 364 0.26 -26.76 -37.64
C ARG A 364 -0.89 -26.33 -36.70
N LYS A 365 -1.88 -27.21 -36.53
CA LYS A 365 -2.98 -27.03 -35.60
C LYS A 365 -2.82 -27.96 -34.43
N SER A 366 -2.75 -27.45 -33.21
CA SER A 366 -2.76 -28.25 -31.98
C SER A 366 -4.01 -27.96 -31.18
N GLU A 367 -4.55 -28.98 -30.56
CA GLU A 367 -5.71 -28.94 -29.70
C GLU A 367 -5.45 -29.76 -28.45
N THR A 368 -5.55 -29.12 -27.29
CA THR A 368 -5.42 -29.80 -25.99
C THR A 368 -6.68 -30.61 -25.72
N THR A 369 -6.54 -31.89 -25.46
CA THR A 369 -7.63 -32.83 -25.15
C THR A 369 -7.74 -33.08 -23.66
N GLU A 370 -6.60 -33.10 -22.95
CA GLU A 370 -6.52 -33.34 -21.51
C GLU A 370 -5.42 -32.49 -20.92
N SER A 371 -5.67 -31.95 -19.72
CA SER A 371 -4.65 -31.17 -19.02
C SER A 371 -4.83 -31.19 -17.52
N LYS A 372 -3.71 -31.04 -16.81
CA LYS A 372 -3.67 -30.93 -15.37
C LYS A 372 -2.54 -30.00 -14.97
N GLN A 373 -2.78 -29.11 -14.05
CA GLN A 373 -1.77 -28.26 -13.45
C GLN A 373 -1.93 -28.23 -11.94
N GLU A 374 -0.83 -28.33 -11.22
CA GLU A 374 -0.76 -28.20 -9.78
C GLU A 374 0.25 -27.10 -9.43
N ARG A 375 -0.09 -26.27 -8.43
CA ARG A 375 0.79 -25.23 -7.91
C ARG A 375 0.67 -25.11 -6.41
N GLN A 376 1.78 -25.06 -5.73
CA GLN A 376 1.91 -24.91 -4.30
C GLN A 376 2.79 -23.70 -3.97
N ASN A 377 2.38 -22.88 -3.01
CA ASN A 377 3.17 -21.75 -2.57
C ASN A 377 3.14 -21.65 -1.05
N TYR A 378 4.31 -21.61 -0.43
CA TYR A 378 4.48 -21.46 1.01
C TYR A 378 5.28 -20.19 1.26
N TYR A 379 4.74 -19.32 2.08
CA TYR A 379 5.31 -18.01 2.35
C TYR A 379 5.40 -17.78 3.86
N LEU A 380 6.55 -17.31 4.33
CA LEU A 380 6.76 -16.90 5.71
C LEU A 380 7.48 -15.56 5.73
N THR A 381 6.97 -14.64 6.55
CA THR A 381 7.58 -13.33 6.73
C THR A 381 7.63 -12.94 8.20
N PHE A 382 8.72 -12.28 8.57
CA PHE A 382 8.89 -11.65 9.87
C PHE A 382 9.34 -10.21 9.67
N ARG A 383 8.64 -9.28 10.34
CA ARG A 383 8.97 -7.85 10.33
C ARG A 383 9.10 -7.34 11.75
N ALA A 384 10.18 -6.60 12.00
CA ALA A 384 10.36 -5.80 13.20
C ALA A 384 10.39 -4.33 12.80
N THR A 385 9.58 -3.51 13.47
CA THR A 385 9.45 -2.07 13.19
C THR A 385 9.65 -1.28 14.48
N TYR A 386 10.48 -0.25 14.40
CA TYR A 386 10.64 0.78 15.44
C TYR A 386 10.09 2.10 14.91
N ASN A 387 9.25 2.78 15.68
CA ASN A 387 8.66 4.06 15.29
C ASN A 387 8.75 5.09 16.42
N SER A 388 9.39 6.21 16.11
CA SER A 388 9.47 7.39 16.97
C SER A 388 9.40 8.66 16.11
N ASP A 389 9.31 9.83 16.73
CA ASP A 389 9.25 11.11 16.01
C ASP A 389 10.49 11.39 15.16
N LYS A 390 11.65 10.86 15.57
CA LYS A 390 12.94 11.09 14.89
C LYS A 390 13.39 9.92 14.02
N VAL A 391 12.98 8.70 14.36
CA VAL A 391 13.47 7.49 13.69
C VAL A 391 12.30 6.56 13.36
N GLN A 392 12.25 6.14 12.12
CA GLN A 392 11.39 5.06 11.67
C GLN A 392 12.27 3.97 11.05
N ALA A 393 12.21 2.77 11.58
CA ALA A 393 13.04 1.66 11.11
C ALA A 393 12.18 0.41 10.94
N SER A 394 12.36 -0.29 9.83
CA SER A 394 11.71 -1.58 9.56
C SER A 394 12.71 -2.55 8.96
N SER A 395 12.75 -3.75 9.51
CA SER A 395 13.52 -4.87 8.97
C SER A 395 12.57 -6.01 8.67
N LEU A 396 12.53 -6.44 7.42
CA LEU A 396 11.63 -7.47 6.91
C LEU A 396 12.46 -8.62 6.35
N ILE A 397 12.16 -9.83 6.79
CA ILE A 397 12.72 -11.07 6.23
C ILE A 397 11.58 -11.85 5.62
N ASN A 398 11.73 -12.24 4.35
CA ASN A 398 10.77 -13.06 3.63
C ASN A 398 11.42 -14.35 3.18
N THR A 399 10.66 -15.44 3.21
CA THR A 399 11.00 -16.66 2.50
C THR A 399 9.78 -17.18 1.75
N ASN A 400 10.00 -17.66 0.56
CA ASN A 400 8.96 -18.20 -0.31
C ASN A 400 9.43 -19.48 -0.99
N LEU A 401 8.57 -20.49 -0.99
CA LEU A 401 8.73 -21.71 -1.75
C LEU A 401 7.54 -21.83 -2.72
N ASP A 402 7.79 -21.63 -4.00
CA ASP A 402 6.80 -21.77 -5.09
C ASP A 402 7.11 -23.02 -5.90
N ARG A 403 6.18 -23.95 -5.91
CA ARG A 403 6.30 -25.23 -6.61
C ARG A 403 5.15 -25.39 -7.60
N GLN A 404 5.48 -25.78 -8.78
CA GLN A 404 4.57 -26.26 -9.83
C GLN A 404 5.05 -27.66 -10.23
N PRO A 405 4.69 -28.69 -9.44
CA PRO A 405 5.29 -30.02 -9.59
C PRO A 405 4.92 -30.64 -10.92
N HIS A 406 3.70 -30.42 -11.38
CA HIS A 406 3.21 -31.00 -12.61
C HIS A 406 2.33 -30.00 -13.36
N THR A 407 2.68 -29.77 -14.61
CA THR A 407 1.78 -29.26 -15.66
C THR A 407 1.86 -30.28 -16.79
N VAL A 408 0.74 -30.89 -17.12
CA VAL A 408 0.63 -31.90 -18.19
C VAL A 408 -0.43 -31.43 -19.16
N GLN A 409 -0.12 -31.52 -20.43
CA GLN A 409 -1.04 -31.28 -21.54
C GLN A 409 -0.89 -32.38 -22.55
N ASN A 410 -1.97 -33.07 -22.86
CA ASN A 410 -2.09 -34.03 -23.92
C ASN A 410 -2.98 -33.44 -25.02
N GLY A 411 -2.68 -33.73 -26.27
CA GLY A 411 -3.48 -33.20 -27.35
C GLY A 411 -3.15 -33.82 -28.69
N ILE A 412 -3.79 -33.26 -29.72
CA ILE A 412 -3.68 -33.74 -31.10
C ILE A 412 -3.08 -32.64 -31.95
N VAL A 413 -2.17 -33.01 -32.85
CA VAL A 413 -1.55 -32.12 -33.84
C VAL A 413 -1.96 -32.55 -35.24
N ARG A 414 -2.33 -31.59 -36.10
CA ARG A 414 -2.70 -31.78 -37.51
C ARG A 414 -1.91 -30.80 -38.39
N TYR A 415 -1.46 -31.26 -39.51
CA TYR A 415 -0.72 -30.46 -40.51
C TYR A 415 -1.54 -30.24 -41.78
N SER A 416 -1.39 -29.06 -42.39
CA SER A 416 -2.03 -28.73 -43.66
C SER A 416 -1.10 -27.79 -44.47
N PRO A 417 -0.62 -28.18 -45.69
CA PRO A 417 -0.81 -29.50 -46.26
C PRO A 417 -0.22 -30.60 -45.35
N GLU A 418 -0.56 -31.86 -45.61
CA GLU A 418 -0.14 -32.98 -44.76
C GLU A 418 1.34 -33.28 -44.99
N ILE A 419 2.21 -32.55 -44.26
CA ILE A 419 3.70 -32.74 -44.23
C ILE A 419 4.12 -33.84 -43.29
N ALA A 420 3.24 -34.23 -42.35
CA ALA A 420 3.35 -35.32 -41.43
C ALA A 420 1.97 -35.87 -41.09
N PRO A 421 1.84 -37.17 -40.69
CA PRO A 421 0.56 -37.71 -40.26
C PRO A 421 0.03 -36.97 -39.01
N ASN A 422 -1.28 -36.97 -38.82
CA ASN A 422 -1.90 -36.51 -37.61
C ASN A 422 -1.27 -37.26 -36.41
N SER A 423 -0.86 -36.54 -35.39
CA SER A 423 -0.13 -37.07 -34.27
C SER A 423 -0.70 -36.63 -32.94
N GLU A 424 -0.35 -37.37 -31.90
CA GLU A 424 -0.61 -36.95 -30.52
C GLU A 424 0.63 -36.24 -29.98
N TYR A 425 0.42 -35.29 -29.07
CA TYR A 425 1.50 -34.71 -28.31
C TYR A 425 1.26 -34.83 -26.81
N ASN A 426 2.37 -34.94 -26.08
CA ASN A 426 2.44 -34.83 -24.63
C ASN A 426 3.42 -33.72 -24.28
N SER A 427 2.96 -32.76 -23.48
CA SER A 427 3.81 -31.72 -22.94
C SER A 427 3.77 -31.77 -21.42
N THR A 428 4.92 -31.85 -20.78
CA THR A 428 5.03 -31.80 -19.33
C THR A 428 5.98 -30.70 -18.91
N SER A 429 5.68 -30.04 -17.82
CA SER A 429 6.61 -29.11 -17.20
C SER A 429 6.52 -29.14 -15.68
N SER A 430 7.63 -28.85 -15.04
CA SER A 430 7.72 -28.63 -13.60
C SER A 430 8.59 -27.42 -13.30
N LYS A 431 8.28 -26.72 -12.20
CA LYS A 431 9.06 -25.59 -11.71
C LYS A 431 9.10 -25.59 -10.21
N SER A 432 10.26 -25.33 -9.63
CA SER A 432 10.44 -25.10 -8.19
C SER A 432 11.30 -23.86 -7.99
N SER A 433 10.85 -22.94 -7.17
CA SER A 433 11.60 -21.72 -6.85
C SER A 433 11.64 -21.51 -5.34
N LYS A 434 12.84 -21.35 -4.80
CA LYS A 434 13.12 -21.02 -3.40
C LYS A 434 13.66 -19.60 -3.37
N PHE A 435 13.09 -18.79 -2.51
CA PHE A 435 13.43 -17.37 -2.41
C PHE A 435 13.58 -16.97 -0.94
N ILE A 436 14.60 -16.17 -0.65
CA ILE A 436 14.78 -15.50 0.63
C ILE A 436 15.18 -14.06 0.36
N SER A 437 14.60 -13.12 1.10
CA SER A 437 15.00 -11.71 1.03
C SER A 437 15.07 -11.07 2.40
N TYR A 438 15.90 -10.04 2.48
CA TYR A 438 15.95 -9.04 3.51
C TYR A 438 15.65 -7.68 2.91
N ASP A 439 14.67 -6.95 3.47
CA ASP A 439 14.29 -5.60 3.08
C ASP A 439 14.39 -4.68 4.30
N GLY A 440 15.38 -3.79 4.30
CA GLY A 440 15.58 -2.76 5.33
C GLY A 440 14.97 -1.44 4.89
N TYR A 441 14.38 -0.71 5.83
CA TYR A 441 13.92 0.65 5.65
C TYR A 441 14.26 1.45 6.91
N TYR A 442 15.06 2.50 6.76
CA TYR A 442 15.56 3.33 7.86
C TYR A 442 15.39 4.79 7.50
N PHE A 443 14.54 5.48 8.22
CA PHE A 443 14.29 6.91 8.09
C PHE A 443 14.74 7.63 9.34
N PHE A 444 15.47 8.73 9.17
CA PHE A 444 15.97 9.59 10.23
C PHE A 444 15.53 11.03 9.97
N SER A 445 14.82 11.63 10.92
CA SER A 445 14.59 13.07 10.96
C SER A 445 15.81 13.73 11.59
N LEU A 446 16.50 14.57 10.83
CA LEU A 446 17.72 15.24 11.23
C LEU A 446 17.44 16.71 11.60
N PRO A 447 18.33 17.39 12.35
CA PRO A 447 18.19 18.81 12.65
C PRO A 447 18.09 19.69 11.39
N LYS A 448 17.52 20.90 11.56
CA LYS A 448 17.38 21.91 10.48
C LYS A 448 16.55 21.41 9.30
N SER A 449 15.43 20.72 9.55
CA SER A 449 14.51 20.23 8.52
C SER A 449 15.14 19.30 7.48
N ASN A 450 16.18 18.57 7.88
CA ASN A 450 16.79 17.52 7.06
C ASN A 450 16.17 16.17 7.39
N SER A 451 16.21 15.25 6.42
CA SER A 451 15.92 13.84 6.65
C SER A 451 16.80 12.94 5.80
N LEU A 452 17.09 11.77 6.34
CA LEU A 452 17.88 10.73 5.68
C LEU A 452 17.04 9.46 5.60
N THR A 453 16.98 8.86 4.40
CA THR A 453 16.35 7.54 4.21
C THR A 453 17.38 6.58 3.64
N PHE A 454 17.51 5.39 4.23
CA PHE A 454 18.39 4.33 3.78
C PHE A 454 17.60 3.03 3.62
N THR A 455 17.65 2.42 2.43
CA THR A 455 16.86 1.20 2.12
C THR A 455 17.77 0.11 1.54
N PRO A 456 18.47 -0.67 2.39
CA PRO A 456 19.25 -1.82 1.95
C PRO A 456 18.34 -3.01 1.69
N LYS A 457 18.60 -3.74 0.60
CA LYS A 457 17.87 -4.97 0.24
C LYS A 457 18.84 -6.04 -0.23
N TYR A 458 18.56 -7.26 0.16
CA TYR A 458 19.26 -8.44 -0.35
C TYR A 458 18.24 -9.51 -0.70
N SER A 459 18.45 -10.21 -1.81
CA SER A 459 17.65 -11.38 -2.15
C SER A 459 18.51 -12.46 -2.79
N PHE A 460 18.15 -13.71 -2.49
CA PHE A 460 18.64 -14.90 -3.14
C PHE A 460 17.46 -15.70 -3.65
N SER A 461 17.54 -16.19 -4.88
CA SER A 461 16.60 -17.15 -5.45
C SER A 461 17.34 -18.32 -6.09
N HIS A 462 16.76 -19.50 -5.93
CA HIS A 462 17.14 -20.73 -6.61
C HIS A 462 15.91 -21.26 -7.34
N THR A 463 16.01 -21.41 -8.66
CA THR A 463 14.89 -21.86 -9.50
C THR A 463 15.34 -23.03 -10.35
N GLU A 464 14.58 -24.12 -10.34
CA GLU A 464 14.71 -25.27 -11.19
C GLU A 464 13.46 -25.36 -12.08
N GLN A 465 13.65 -25.54 -13.35
CA GLN A 465 12.59 -25.71 -14.33
C GLN A 465 12.94 -26.85 -15.28
N ASN A 466 12.01 -27.78 -15.47
CA ASN A 466 12.14 -28.87 -16.42
C ASN A 466 10.94 -28.87 -17.35
N SER A 467 11.15 -29.18 -18.61
CA SER A 467 10.09 -29.39 -19.59
C SER A 467 10.41 -30.52 -20.53
N SER A 468 9.39 -31.24 -20.93
CA SER A 468 9.43 -32.29 -21.91
C SER A 468 8.31 -32.05 -22.93
N TYR A 469 8.63 -32.17 -24.20
CA TYR A 469 7.66 -32.16 -25.28
C TYR A 469 7.88 -33.35 -26.18
N LEU A 470 6.88 -34.17 -26.37
CA LEU A 470 6.88 -35.32 -27.25
C LEU A 470 5.73 -35.15 -28.24
N GLU A 471 6.04 -35.20 -29.51
CA GLU A 471 5.08 -35.28 -30.60
C GLU A 471 5.41 -36.52 -31.42
N TYR A 472 4.42 -37.35 -31.66
CA TYR A 472 4.64 -38.61 -32.36
C TYR A 472 5.18 -38.35 -33.79
N GLY A 473 6.24 -39.06 -34.14
CA GLY A 473 6.97 -38.87 -35.41
C GLY A 473 8.17 -37.93 -35.29
N TYR A 474 8.37 -37.25 -34.12
CA TYR A 474 9.51 -36.39 -33.88
C TYR A 474 10.32 -36.82 -32.66
N SER A 475 11.58 -36.40 -32.60
CA SER A 475 12.42 -36.64 -31.43
C SER A 475 11.89 -35.92 -30.20
N SER A 476 11.99 -36.57 -29.05
CA SER A 476 11.63 -35.95 -27.75
C SER A 476 12.50 -34.73 -27.49
N ILE A 477 11.87 -33.64 -27.07
CA ILE A 477 12.51 -32.36 -26.69
C ILE A 477 12.54 -32.30 -25.18
N LEU A 478 13.71 -32.31 -24.58
CA LEU A 478 13.93 -32.24 -23.15
C LEU A 478 14.71 -30.97 -22.85
N ASN A 479 14.21 -30.13 -21.95
CA ASN A 479 14.89 -28.92 -21.48
C ASN A 479 14.90 -28.88 -19.96
N SER A 480 16.05 -28.56 -19.39
CA SER A 480 16.21 -28.29 -17.97
C SER A 480 16.97 -26.97 -17.79
N ALA A 481 16.58 -26.19 -16.81
CA ALA A 481 17.31 -24.99 -16.43
C ALA A 481 17.36 -24.88 -14.91
N THR A 482 18.56 -24.61 -14.38
CA THR A 482 18.77 -24.30 -12.95
C THR A 482 19.38 -22.92 -12.82
N ASP A 483 18.68 -21.98 -12.18
CA ASP A 483 19.15 -20.60 -11.98
C ASP A 483 19.37 -20.29 -10.52
N ASN A 484 20.53 -19.66 -10.23
CA ASN A 484 20.84 -19.07 -8.94
C ASN A 484 21.06 -17.57 -9.13
N THR A 485 20.21 -16.77 -8.50
CA THR A 485 20.27 -15.31 -8.56
C THR A 485 20.54 -14.72 -7.19
N ASN A 486 21.58 -13.89 -7.09
CA ASN A 486 21.86 -13.04 -5.94
C ASN A 486 21.68 -11.59 -6.34
N LYS A 487 20.96 -10.82 -5.52
CA LYS A 487 20.78 -9.39 -5.75
C LYS A 487 20.98 -8.62 -4.45
N LEU A 488 21.82 -7.61 -4.50
CA LEU A 488 22.04 -6.64 -3.44
C LEU A 488 21.68 -5.25 -3.98
N SER A 489 20.94 -4.46 -3.24
CA SER A 489 20.69 -3.07 -3.59
C SER A 489 20.60 -2.20 -2.34
N ALA A 490 20.91 -0.92 -2.50
CA ALA A 490 20.77 0.06 -1.45
C ALA A 490 20.46 1.43 -2.08
N ASP A 491 19.49 2.14 -1.49
CA ASP A 491 19.18 3.52 -1.84
C ASP A 491 19.45 4.41 -0.61
N LEU A 492 20.11 5.54 -0.84
CA LEU A 492 20.33 6.58 0.13
C LEU A 492 19.70 7.86 -0.39
N LYS A 493 18.85 8.50 0.41
CA LYS A 493 18.16 9.75 0.05
C LYS A 493 18.37 10.77 1.16
N LEU A 494 18.79 11.95 0.81
CA LEU A 494 18.91 13.11 1.69
C LEU A 494 17.94 14.18 1.22
N LYS A 495 17.05 14.64 2.09
CA LYS A 495 16.11 15.72 1.82
C LYS A 495 16.36 16.90 2.75
N HIS A 496 16.28 18.11 2.19
CA HIS A 496 16.23 19.36 2.93
C HIS A 496 14.93 20.10 2.61
N ASP A 497 14.21 20.55 3.63
CA ASP A 497 12.97 21.31 3.49
C ASP A 497 13.25 22.79 3.79
N PHE A 498 13.05 23.65 2.77
CA PHE A 498 13.18 25.11 2.84
C PHE A 498 11.86 25.79 3.29
N GLY A 499 10.90 25.03 3.81
CA GLY A 499 9.59 25.51 4.21
C GLY A 499 8.77 26.02 3.02
N ARG A 500 8.37 27.28 3.02
CA ARG A 500 7.55 27.89 1.94
C ARG A 500 8.19 27.86 0.55
N PHE A 501 9.49 27.74 0.47
CA PHE A 501 10.20 27.71 -0.80
C PHE A 501 10.29 26.32 -1.42
N GLY A 502 9.84 25.28 -0.71
CA GLY A 502 9.84 23.92 -1.21
C GLY A 502 10.91 23.05 -0.58
N SER A 503 11.27 21.96 -1.25
CA SER A 503 12.27 21.01 -0.74
C SER A 503 13.19 20.48 -1.84
N LEU A 504 14.44 20.19 -1.45
CA LEU A 504 15.46 19.57 -2.31
C LEU A 504 15.71 18.15 -1.82
N LEU A 505 15.68 17.20 -2.75
CA LEU A 505 16.08 15.81 -2.52
C LEU A 505 17.30 15.49 -3.36
N ALA A 506 18.32 14.91 -2.75
CA ALA A 506 19.43 14.26 -3.45
C ALA A 506 19.41 12.76 -3.13
N TYR A 507 19.70 11.92 -4.12
CA TYR A 507 19.74 10.49 -3.92
C TYR A 507 20.91 9.80 -4.62
N VAL A 508 21.32 8.68 -4.04
CA VAL A 508 22.21 7.70 -4.67
C VAL A 508 21.56 6.33 -4.50
N LYS A 509 21.42 5.58 -5.59
CA LYS A 509 20.92 4.22 -5.62
C LYS A 509 21.95 3.29 -6.24
N GLY A 510 22.16 2.12 -5.65
CA GLY A 510 23.09 1.13 -6.16
C GLY A 510 22.48 -0.25 -6.17
N SER A 511 22.77 -1.04 -7.19
CA SER A 511 22.42 -2.47 -7.18
C SER A 511 23.48 -3.32 -7.88
N TYR A 512 23.65 -4.51 -7.34
CA TYR A 512 24.47 -5.57 -7.90
C TYR A 512 23.62 -6.84 -8.01
N GLN A 513 23.57 -7.44 -9.18
CA GLN A 513 22.91 -8.71 -9.44
C GLN A 513 23.87 -9.68 -10.11
N TYR A 514 23.87 -10.93 -9.63
CA TYR A 514 24.62 -12.02 -10.22
C TYR A 514 23.68 -13.19 -10.47
N ASN A 515 23.61 -13.64 -11.72
CA ASN A 515 22.87 -14.83 -12.17
C ASN A 515 23.84 -15.89 -12.65
N ARG A 516 23.56 -17.15 -12.29
CA ARG A 516 24.22 -18.33 -12.79
C ARG A 516 23.14 -19.33 -13.21
N THR A 517 23.02 -19.52 -14.52
CA THR A 517 22.00 -20.39 -15.12
C THR A 517 22.67 -21.56 -15.83
N LEU A 518 22.36 -22.76 -15.41
CA LEU A 518 22.79 -24.00 -16.03
C LEU A 518 21.66 -24.55 -16.90
N TYR A 519 21.90 -24.74 -18.18
CA TYR A 519 20.99 -25.39 -19.12
C TYR A 519 21.46 -26.81 -19.37
N ALA A 520 20.51 -27.74 -19.58
CA ALA A 520 20.76 -29.11 -20.02
C ALA A 520 19.61 -29.56 -20.95
N GLY A 521 19.90 -30.45 -21.88
CA GLY A 521 18.94 -30.99 -22.85
C GLY A 521 19.19 -30.48 -24.26
N THR A 522 18.31 -29.65 -24.83
CA THR A 522 18.51 -29.07 -26.17
C THR A 522 19.64 -28.03 -26.21
N ALA A 523 19.98 -27.45 -25.05
CA ALA A 523 21.16 -26.63 -24.86
C ALA A 523 21.89 -27.12 -23.61
N ASP A 524 23.22 -27.37 -23.75
CA ASP A 524 24.11 -27.70 -22.64
C ASP A 524 25.08 -26.54 -22.44
N ALA A 525 24.76 -25.66 -21.48
CA ALA A 525 25.53 -24.45 -21.32
C ALA A 525 25.44 -23.90 -19.89
N LEU A 526 26.44 -23.12 -19.52
CA LEU A 526 26.49 -22.37 -18.28
C LEU A 526 26.57 -20.88 -18.55
N ASP A 527 25.45 -20.17 -18.35
CA ASP A 527 25.39 -18.75 -18.48
C ASP A 527 25.73 -18.06 -17.13
N ARG A 528 26.52 -16.99 -17.21
CA ARG A 528 26.84 -16.13 -16.08
C ARG A 528 26.58 -14.69 -16.46
N ALA A 529 25.71 -14.03 -15.70
CA ALA A 529 25.41 -12.62 -15.90
C ALA A 529 25.71 -11.82 -14.63
N LYS A 530 26.34 -10.64 -14.80
CA LYS A 530 26.54 -9.68 -13.72
C LYS A 530 25.98 -8.32 -14.16
N ALA A 531 25.09 -7.76 -13.36
CA ALA A 531 24.54 -6.44 -13.59
C ALA A 531 24.91 -5.54 -12.42
N ILE A 532 25.50 -4.39 -12.70
CA ILE A 532 25.79 -3.34 -11.75
C ILE A 532 25.05 -2.10 -12.24
N ARG A 533 24.28 -1.47 -11.34
CA ARG A 533 23.63 -0.19 -11.60
C ARG A 533 24.01 0.78 -10.50
N LEU A 534 24.43 1.99 -10.87
CA LEU A 534 24.61 3.12 -9.99
C LEU A 534 23.79 4.29 -10.54
N GLY A 535 22.85 4.80 -9.76
CA GLY A 535 22.04 5.95 -10.12
C GLY A 535 22.23 7.08 -9.12
N THR A 536 22.30 8.29 -9.60
CA THR A 536 22.35 9.50 -8.79
C THR A 536 21.32 10.49 -9.31
N GLY A 537 20.83 11.36 -8.47
CA GLY A 537 19.95 12.41 -8.95
C GLY A 537 19.58 13.42 -7.88
N VAL A 538 18.97 14.47 -8.36
CA VAL A 538 18.43 15.55 -7.55
C VAL A 538 17.03 15.87 -8.01
N SER A 539 16.17 16.25 -7.10
CA SER A 539 14.85 16.76 -7.43
C SER A 539 14.49 17.95 -6.55
N TYR A 540 13.76 18.87 -7.11
CA TYR A 540 13.27 20.05 -6.40
C TYR A 540 11.75 20.07 -6.47
N GLU A 541 11.12 20.29 -5.32
CA GLU A 541 9.69 20.42 -5.18
C GLU A 541 9.36 21.78 -4.63
N PHE A 542 8.43 22.49 -5.25
CA PHE A 542 7.99 23.79 -4.78
C PHE A 542 6.48 23.86 -4.61
N TYR A 543 6.07 24.73 -3.69
CA TYR A 543 4.67 24.95 -3.31
C TYR A 543 4.30 26.39 -3.55
N PHE A 544 3.19 26.61 -4.23
CA PHE A 544 2.63 27.94 -4.40
C PHE A 544 1.11 27.88 -4.28
N LYS A 545 0.59 28.32 -3.15
CA LYS A 545 -0.86 28.31 -2.85
C LYS A 545 -1.46 26.89 -3.07
N HIS A 546 -2.17 26.75 -4.19
CA HIS A 546 -2.89 25.53 -4.58
C HIS A 546 -2.11 24.66 -5.56
N VAL A 547 -0.90 25.05 -5.89
CA VAL A 547 -0.03 24.36 -6.86
C VAL A 547 1.14 23.74 -6.14
N ARG A 548 1.40 22.47 -6.45
CA ARG A 548 2.61 21.75 -6.12
C ARG A 548 3.26 21.29 -7.42
N SER A 549 4.53 21.51 -7.59
CA SER A 549 5.28 21.05 -8.75
C SER A 549 6.56 20.38 -8.31
N HIS A 550 6.95 19.33 -9.02
CA HIS A 550 8.17 18.59 -8.81
C HIS A 550 8.95 18.53 -10.13
N ILE A 551 10.25 18.71 -10.07
CA ILE A 551 11.18 18.55 -11.19
C ILE A 551 12.33 17.69 -10.70
N GLY A 552 12.58 16.56 -11.37
CA GLY A 552 13.65 15.63 -11.07
C GLY A 552 14.60 15.43 -12.25
N PHE A 553 15.88 15.33 -11.96
CA PHE A 553 16.91 14.93 -12.89
C PHE A 553 17.77 13.84 -12.27
N GLY A 554 17.94 12.75 -13.01
CA GLY A 554 18.76 11.62 -12.62
C GLY A 554 19.77 11.24 -13.69
N TRP A 555 20.79 10.53 -13.27
CA TRP A 555 21.77 9.92 -14.13
C TRP A 555 22.06 8.50 -13.65
N ASP A 556 21.77 7.53 -14.51
CA ASP A 556 22.03 6.12 -14.26
C ASP A 556 23.27 5.68 -15.05
N TRP A 557 24.19 5.01 -14.37
CA TRP A 557 25.28 4.25 -14.95
C TRP A 557 25.02 2.77 -14.75
N ASP A 558 24.98 2.02 -15.86
CA ASP A 558 24.69 0.61 -15.88
C ASP A 558 25.84 -0.15 -16.53
N LYS A 559 26.24 -1.26 -15.94
CA LYS A 559 27.17 -2.23 -16.51
C LYS A 559 26.56 -3.62 -16.46
N LEU A 560 26.36 -4.22 -17.64
CA LEU A 560 25.88 -5.59 -17.76
C LEU A 560 26.98 -6.43 -18.43
N GLN A 561 27.45 -7.45 -17.74
CA GLN A 561 28.36 -8.47 -18.24
C GLN A 561 27.59 -9.76 -18.44
N PHE A 562 27.68 -10.36 -19.63
CA PHE A 562 27.15 -11.66 -19.96
C PHE A 562 28.26 -12.52 -20.59
N GLY A 563 28.64 -13.61 -19.89
CA GLY A 563 29.82 -14.38 -20.27
C GLY A 563 31.09 -13.52 -20.30
N GLN A 564 31.76 -13.48 -21.44
CA GLN A 564 32.93 -12.62 -21.69
C GLN A 564 32.60 -11.22 -22.21
N LYS A 565 31.35 -11.00 -22.65
CA LYS A 565 30.92 -9.70 -23.19
C LYS A 565 30.49 -8.77 -22.05
N SER A 566 30.94 -7.51 -22.12
CA SER A 566 30.58 -6.49 -21.15
C SER A 566 30.15 -5.23 -21.88
N ASP A 567 29.02 -4.66 -21.48
CA ASP A 567 28.45 -3.44 -22.01
C ASP A 567 28.17 -2.46 -20.87
N GLY A 568 28.66 -1.24 -20.97
CA GLY A 568 28.49 -0.17 -19.99
C GLY A 568 27.76 1.02 -20.63
N ARG A 569 26.83 1.62 -19.88
CA ARG A 569 26.00 2.71 -20.39
C ARG A 569 25.71 3.76 -19.37
N ASN A 570 25.49 4.94 -19.88
CA ASN A 570 25.01 6.09 -19.14
C ASN A 570 23.66 6.52 -19.71
N ALA A 571 22.72 6.81 -18.85
CA ALA A 571 21.40 7.26 -19.26
C ALA A 571 20.85 8.34 -18.33
N PRO A 572 20.42 9.49 -18.89
CA PRO A 572 19.66 10.46 -18.11
C PRO A 572 18.27 9.93 -17.83
N ALA A 573 17.73 10.31 -16.66
CA ALA A 573 16.31 10.21 -16.29
C ALA A 573 15.81 11.62 -15.98
N PHE A 574 14.59 11.90 -16.36
CA PHE A 574 13.96 13.20 -16.12
C PHE A 574 12.50 12.98 -15.78
N ASP A 575 12.01 13.70 -14.78
CA ASP A 575 10.61 13.70 -14.43
C ASP A 575 10.13 15.09 -14.02
N VAL A 576 8.88 15.38 -14.36
CA VAL A 576 8.18 16.58 -13.93
C VAL A 576 6.75 16.25 -13.61
N SER A 577 6.26 16.80 -12.51
CA SER A 577 4.83 16.73 -12.18
C SER A 577 4.29 18.08 -11.75
N LEU A 578 3.02 18.30 -12.06
CA LEU A 578 2.24 19.46 -11.67
C LEU A 578 0.96 19.00 -11.02
N HIS A 579 0.68 19.48 -9.80
CA HIS A 579 -0.55 19.22 -9.07
C HIS A 579 -1.22 20.55 -8.75
N TYR A 580 -2.49 20.69 -9.14
CA TYR A 580 -3.30 21.86 -8.89
C TYR A 580 -4.60 21.48 -8.18
N THR A 581 -4.78 22.01 -6.97
CA THR A 581 -5.96 21.74 -6.13
C THR A 581 -6.59 23.08 -5.74
N PRO A 582 -7.46 23.66 -6.60
CA PRO A 582 -8.06 24.97 -6.36
C PRO A 582 -8.88 25.02 -5.08
N ASN A 583 -9.46 23.90 -4.69
CA ASN A 583 -10.20 23.71 -3.45
C ASN A 583 -10.23 22.22 -3.09
N ARG A 584 -10.83 21.87 -1.96
CA ARG A 584 -10.90 20.48 -1.44
C ARG A 584 -11.78 19.53 -2.26
N LYS A 585 -12.41 20.01 -3.35
CA LYS A 585 -13.31 19.22 -4.21
C LYS A 585 -12.72 18.89 -5.56
N HIS A 586 -11.67 19.59 -5.98
CA HIS A 586 -11.04 19.43 -7.30
C HIS A 586 -9.55 19.20 -7.17
N SER A 587 -9.03 18.24 -7.92
CA SER A 587 -7.60 17.99 -8.06
C SER A 587 -7.27 17.69 -9.52
N ILE A 588 -6.23 18.30 -10.03
CA ILE A 588 -5.69 18.09 -11.38
C ILE A 588 -4.23 17.72 -11.21
N SER A 589 -3.78 16.66 -11.88
CA SER A 589 -2.37 16.31 -11.97
C SER A 589 -1.95 16.05 -13.41
N ALA A 590 -0.73 16.44 -13.75
CA ALA A 590 -0.08 16.15 -15.00
C ALA A 590 1.35 15.72 -14.71
N ILE A 591 1.81 14.65 -15.34
CA ILE A 591 3.09 14.01 -15.07
C ILE A 591 3.75 13.68 -16.40
N PHE A 592 5.06 13.91 -16.49
CA PHE A 592 5.91 13.46 -17.57
C PHE A 592 7.15 12.81 -17.00
N GLN A 593 7.53 11.66 -17.56
CA GLN A 593 8.75 10.92 -17.20
C GLN A 593 9.50 10.47 -18.45
N MET A 594 10.81 10.50 -18.37
CA MET A 594 11.72 9.90 -19.34
C MET A 594 12.66 8.96 -18.60
N GLU A 595 12.67 7.71 -19.01
CA GLU A 595 13.50 6.66 -18.43
C GLU A 595 14.22 5.82 -19.48
N SER A 596 15.21 5.07 -19.05
CA SER A 596 15.92 4.10 -19.87
C SER A 596 15.80 2.70 -19.29
N TRP A 597 15.58 1.71 -20.15
CA TRP A 597 15.41 0.31 -19.76
C TRP A 597 16.59 -0.53 -20.16
N LEU A 598 17.13 -1.27 -19.21
CA LEU A 598 18.08 -2.33 -19.48
C LEU A 598 17.37 -3.60 -19.95
N PRO A 599 17.93 -4.31 -20.95
CA PRO A 599 17.45 -5.65 -21.26
C PRO A 599 17.65 -6.59 -20.07
N SER A 600 16.68 -7.47 -19.86
CA SER A 600 16.82 -8.52 -18.85
C SER A 600 17.99 -9.45 -19.20
N PRO A 601 18.74 -9.99 -18.23
CA PRO A 601 19.85 -10.91 -18.49
C PRO A 601 19.50 -12.11 -19.38
N ASN A 602 18.31 -12.68 -19.22
CA ASN A 602 17.82 -13.80 -20.03
C ASN A 602 17.61 -13.42 -21.51
N PHE A 603 17.38 -12.14 -21.83
CA PHE A 603 17.28 -11.70 -23.22
C PHE A 603 18.62 -11.67 -23.94
N LYS A 604 19.71 -11.66 -23.17
CA LYS A 604 21.09 -11.65 -23.70
C LYS A 604 21.71 -13.03 -23.83
N SER A 605 21.05 -14.10 -23.40
CA SER A 605 21.51 -15.48 -23.62
C SER A 605 21.53 -15.79 -25.11
N ASP A 606 22.63 -16.36 -25.60
CA ASP A 606 22.79 -16.81 -26.98
C ASP A 606 22.53 -18.34 -27.13
N GLN A 607 22.02 -18.94 -26.05
CA GLN A 607 21.64 -20.35 -26.08
C GLN A 607 20.42 -20.56 -26.96
N ILE A 608 20.46 -21.67 -27.75
CA ILE A 608 19.34 -22.06 -28.60
C ILE A 608 18.53 -23.12 -27.88
N ILE A 609 17.30 -22.80 -27.52
CA ILE A 609 16.36 -23.70 -26.85
C ILE A 609 15.32 -24.17 -27.87
N THR A 610 15.19 -25.47 -28.06
CA THR A 610 14.14 -26.05 -28.90
C THR A 610 12.83 -26.14 -28.11
N ALA A 611 11.76 -25.51 -28.61
CA ALA A 611 10.44 -25.47 -27.97
C ALA A 611 9.46 -26.48 -28.58
N SER A 612 9.52 -26.67 -29.91
CA SER A 612 8.74 -27.65 -30.67
C SER A 612 9.55 -28.11 -31.89
N PRO A 613 9.10 -29.08 -32.65
CA PRO A 613 9.83 -29.54 -33.83
C PRO A 613 10.16 -28.45 -34.84
N PHE A 614 9.38 -27.36 -34.88
CA PHE A 614 9.52 -26.27 -35.85
C PHE A 614 9.82 -24.92 -35.23
N LEU A 615 10.00 -24.83 -33.88
CA LEU A 615 10.20 -23.58 -33.20
C LEU A 615 11.34 -23.64 -32.20
N LYS A 616 12.31 -22.76 -32.41
CA LYS A 616 13.45 -22.55 -31.49
C LYS A 616 13.43 -21.13 -30.92
N TYR A 617 14.10 -20.94 -29.81
CA TYR A 617 14.26 -19.64 -29.15
C TYR A 617 15.73 -19.35 -28.88
N THR A 618 16.13 -18.10 -29.10
CA THR A 618 17.42 -17.57 -28.66
C THR A 618 17.30 -16.11 -28.25
N GLY A 619 18.18 -15.63 -27.38
CA GLY A 619 18.28 -14.19 -27.07
C GLY A 619 19.28 -13.48 -27.99
N ASN A 620 19.78 -12.31 -27.54
CA ASN A 620 20.74 -11.52 -28.29
C ASN A 620 21.68 -10.79 -27.30
N PRO A 621 22.96 -11.18 -27.24
CA PRO A 621 23.92 -10.56 -26.31
C PRO A 621 24.23 -9.09 -26.63
N ASN A 622 23.89 -8.61 -27.83
CA ASN A 622 24.18 -7.25 -28.28
C ASN A 622 23.06 -6.25 -27.97
N LEU A 623 22.02 -6.65 -27.25
CA LEU A 623 20.94 -5.76 -26.85
C LEU A 623 21.44 -4.60 -25.99
N THR A 624 20.85 -3.44 -26.22
CA THR A 624 21.20 -2.17 -25.59
C THR A 624 20.00 -1.60 -24.83
N THR A 625 20.13 -0.45 -24.18
CA THR A 625 19.01 0.22 -23.50
C THR A 625 17.97 0.73 -24.49
N ALA A 626 16.69 0.62 -24.14
CA ALA A 626 15.58 1.30 -24.79
C ALA A 626 15.18 2.54 -23.99
N LYS A 627 14.63 3.57 -24.64
CA LYS A 627 14.15 4.80 -23.98
C LYS A 627 12.64 4.82 -23.94
N SER A 628 12.07 5.15 -22.78
CA SER A 628 10.63 5.33 -22.59
C SER A 628 10.27 6.76 -22.22
N TYR A 629 9.11 7.17 -22.66
CA TYR A 629 8.48 8.45 -22.36
C TYR A 629 7.08 8.18 -21.90
N ASP A 630 6.76 8.61 -20.68
CA ASP A 630 5.49 8.41 -20.02
C ASP A 630 4.80 9.75 -19.78
N PHE A 631 3.51 9.80 -20.05
CA PHE A 631 2.63 10.94 -19.81
C PHE A 631 1.43 10.47 -19.03
N ASP A 632 1.07 11.19 -17.97
CA ASP A 632 -0.12 10.95 -17.18
C ASP A 632 -0.88 12.24 -16.95
N PHE A 633 -2.20 12.14 -16.99
CA PHE A 633 -3.12 13.19 -16.64
C PHE A 633 -4.24 12.61 -15.79
N ASN A 634 -4.59 13.29 -14.70
CA ASN A 634 -5.73 12.91 -13.89
C ASN A 634 -6.47 14.17 -13.39
N TYR A 635 -7.78 14.18 -13.54
CA TYR A 635 -8.68 15.14 -12.94
C TYR A 635 -9.64 14.42 -12.02
N THR A 636 -9.76 14.85 -10.78
CA THR A 636 -10.68 14.30 -9.79
C THR A 636 -11.61 15.39 -9.28
N TRP A 637 -12.91 15.12 -9.27
CA TRP A 637 -13.94 15.96 -8.72
C TRP A 637 -14.78 15.20 -7.71
N VAL A 638 -14.86 15.74 -6.49
CA VAL A 638 -15.65 15.20 -5.37
C VAL A 638 -16.56 16.32 -4.85
N PRO A 639 -17.72 16.56 -5.48
CA PRO A 639 -18.62 17.66 -5.08
C PRO A 639 -19.15 17.50 -3.67
N ASN A 640 -19.38 16.27 -3.24
CA ASN A 640 -19.91 15.91 -1.93
C ASN A 640 -19.60 14.42 -1.62
N ASN A 641 -20.06 13.94 -0.49
CA ASN A 641 -19.83 12.54 -0.05
C ASN A 641 -20.56 11.49 -0.91
N ASN A 642 -21.53 11.89 -1.73
CA ASN A 642 -22.35 10.96 -2.51
C ASN A 642 -21.84 10.74 -3.92
N TYR A 643 -21.13 11.71 -4.50
CA TYR A 643 -20.68 11.62 -5.90
C TYR A 643 -19.19 11.88 -6.03
N SER A 644 -18.55 11.20 -6.95
CA SER A 644 -17.20 11.50 -7.41
C SER A 644 -17.04 11.16 -8.89
N LEU A 645 -16.20 11.95 -9.57
CA LEU A 645 -15.83 11.76 -10.96
C LEU A 645 -14.32 11.86 -11.08
N SER A 646 -13.71 11.00 -11.88
CA SER A 646 -12.31 11.09 -12.29
C SER A 646 -12.23 10.96 -13.81
N ALA A 647 -11.57 11.92 -14.48
CA ALA A 647 -11.18 11.81 -15.87
C ALA A 647 -9.66 11.64 -15.92
N TYR A 648 -9.19 10.69 -16.69
CA TYR A 648 -7.78 10.31 -16.71
C TYR A 648 -7.29 9.96 -18.11
N GLY A 649 -6.00 10.09 -18.30
CA GLY A 649 -5.34 9.67 -19.52
C GLY A 649 -3.88 9.40 -19.27
N TRP A 650 -3.32 8.43 -19.97
CA TRP A 650 -1.89 8.16 -19.96
C TRP A 650 -1.43 7.71 -21.34
N GLY A 651 -0.18 7.96 -21.64
CA GLY A 651 0.49 7.51 -22.83
C GLY A 651 1.90 7.07 -22.54
N TRP A 652 2.34 6.01 -23.18
CA TRP A 652 3.67 5.43 -23.05
C TRP A 652 4.24 5.18 -24.44
N ILE A 653 5.43 5.75 -24.70
CA ILE A 653 6.12 5.64 -25.98
C ILE A 653 7.50 5.06 -25.71
N VAL A 654 7.90 4.02 -26.43
CA VAL A 654 9.23 3.42 -26.36
C VAL A 654 9.93 3.58 -27.71
N LYS A 655 11.13 4.19 -27.66
CA LYS A 655 12.06 4.29 -28.78
C LYS A 655 13.22 3.32 -28.63
N ASP A 656 13.84 2.97 -29.76
CA ASP A 656 14.98 2.04 -29.81
C ASP A 656 14.67 0.71 -29.09
N ARG A 657 13.41 0.26 -29.18
CA ARG A 657 12.95 -0.94 -28.51
C ARG A 657 13.57 -2.20 -29.10
N TYR A 658 13.59 -3.24 -28.32
CA TYR A 658 13.85 -4.59 -28.76
C TYR A 658 12.52 -5.36 -28.92
N ALA A 659 12.48 -6.25 -29.93
CA ALA A 659 11.31 -7.08 -30.21
C ALA A 659 11.71 -8.47 -30.65
N TYR A 660 10.82 -9.42 -30.46
CA TYR A 660 10.96 -10.76 -31.01
C TYR A 660 10.80 -10.70 -32.53
N VAL A 661 11.69 -11.39 -33.23
CA VAL A 661 11.66 -11.58 -34.67
C VAL A 661 11.76 -13.05 -34.94
N TYR A 662 10.94 -13.54 -35.85
CA TYR A 662 10.94 -14.94 -36.27
C TYR A 662 11.66 -15.04 -37.61
N GLU A 663 12.70 -15.85 -37.70
CA GLU A 663 13.52 -16.02 -38.89
C GLU A 663 13.52 -17.49 -39.30
N PRO A 664 13.61 -17.80 -40.59
CA PRO A 664 13.71 -19.17 -41.05
C PRO A 664 14.92 -19.90 -40.43
N ASP A 665 14.71 -21.13 -40.01
CA ASP A 665 15.75 -22.01 -39.46
C ASP A 665 15.51 -23.45 -39.92
N GLY A 666 16.09 -23.83 -41.06
CA GLY A 666 15.90 -25.14 -41.67
C GLY A 666 14.43 -25.35 -42.06
N LYS A 667 13.77 -26.32 -41.43
CA LYS A 667 12.34 -26.66 -41.68
C LYS A 667 11.37 -25.85 -40.84
N GLY A 668 11.86 -24.99 -39.94
CA GLY A 668 11.05 -24.21 -38.99
C GLY A 668 11.51 -22.77 -38.88
N VAL A 669 11.27 -22.17 -37.71
CA VAL A 669 11.68 -20.81 -37.39
C VAL A 669 12.44 -20.74 -36.08
N ILE A 670 13.33 -19.78 -35.98
CA ILE A 670 13.96 -19.37 -34.74
C ILE A 670 13.47 -17.99 -34.34
N ARG A 671 12.97 -17.89 -33.12
CA ARG A 671 12.64 -16.58 -32.51
C ARG A 671 13.90 -16.00 -31.88
N THR A 672 14.31 -14.86 -32.36
CA THR A 672 15.42 -14.08 -31.80
C THR A 672 14.92 -12.73 -31.28
N ILE A 673 15.80 -11.96 -30.65
CA ILE A 673 15.49 -10.59 -30.18
C ILE A 673 16.35 -9.63 -30.98
N LYS A 674 15.74 -8.65 -31.64
CA LYS A 674 16.44 -7.62 -32.41
C LYS A 674 16.22 -6.21 -31.85
N GLN A 675 17.20 -5.34 -32.09
CA GLN A 675 17.18 -3.91 -31.70
C GLN A 675 18.09 -3.12 -32.66
N PRO A 676 17.71 -1.89 -33.04
CA PRO A 676 16.44 -1.22 -32.79
C PRO A 676 15.30 -1.75 -33.65
N MET A 677 14.09 -1.85 -33.08
CA MET A 677 12.91 -2.32 -33.80
C MET A 677 11.77 -1.33 -33.66
N GLY A 678 11.55 -0.45 -34.67
CA GLY A 678 10.44 0.48 -34.76
C GLY A 678 10.04 1.19 -33.45
N SER A 679 8.94 1.90 -33.48
CA SER A 679 8.33 2.52 -32.29
C SER A 679 7.24 1.63 -31.68
N TYR A 680 7.04 1.80 -30.39
CA TYR A 680 5.89 1.26 -29.69
C TYR A 680 5.21 2.39 -28.92
N ALA A 681 3.89 2.49 -29.02
CA ALA A 681 3.11 3.41 -28.23
C ALA A 681 1.85 2.75 -27.71
N GLN A 682 1.56 2.97 -26.46
CA GLN A 682 0.33 2.51 -25.81
C GLN A 682 -0.24 3.64 -24.97
N GLY A 683 -1.55 3.73 -24.90
CA GLY A 683 -2.19 4.69 -24.02
C GLY A 683 -3.65 4.36 -23.77
N MET A 684 -4.19 5.06 -22.79
CA MET A 684 -5.59 4.94 -22.40
C MET A 684 -6.10 6.30 -21.96
N TYR A 685 -7.34 6.60 -22.23
CA TYR A 685 -8.07 7.70 -21.60
C TYR A 685 -9.46 7.24 -21.24
N GLY A 686 -10.02 7.83 -20.19
CA GLY A 686 -11.31 7.40 -19.69
C GLY A 686 -11.89 8.27 -18.61
N VAL A 687 -13.08 7.87 -18.18
CA VAL A 687 -13.80 8.50 -17.07
C VAL A 687 -14.32 7.43 -16.12
N LYS A 688 -14.23 7.70 -14.82
CA LYS A 688 -14.78 6.88 -13.75
C LYS A 688 -15.72 7.72 -12.90
N GLY A 689 -16.95 7.25 -12.73
CA GLY A 689 -17.96 7.85 -11.88
C GLY A 689 -18.33 6.94 -10.73
N THR A 690 -18.59 7.51 -9.54
CA THR A 690 -19.14 6.79 -8.38
C THR A 690 -20.34 7.54 -7.84
N ALA A 691 -21.45 6.82 -7.60
CA ALA A 691 -22.64 7.31 -6.92
C ALA A 691 -22.91 6.49 -5.66
N ARG A 692 -23.17 7.15 -4.53
CA ARG A 692 -23.51 6.56 -3.23
C ARG A 692 -24.92 6.98 -2.89
N LEU A 693 -25.87 6.07 -3.00
CA LEU A 693 -27.31 6.26 -2.92
C LEU A 693 -27.88 5.60 -1.66
N LEU A 694 -29.15 5.81 -1.36
CA LEU A 694 -29.87 5.19 -0.24
C LEU A 694 -29.08 5.34 1.09
N ASN A 695 -28.78 6.57 1.49
CA ASN A 695 -27.92 6.86 2.64
C ASN A 695 -26.57 6.10 2.60
N ARG A 696 -26.00 5.97 1.40
CA ARG A 696 -24.72 5.30 1.11
C ARG A 696 -24.74 3.77 1.31
N SER A 697 -25.93 3.18 1.48
CA SER A 697 -26.06 1.71 1.48
C SER A 697 -25.95 1.10 0.09
N LEU A 698 -26.13 1.89 -0.97
CA LEU A 698 -25.93 1.48 -2.35
C LEU A 698 -24.78 2.30 -2.96
N VAL A 699 -23.71 1.62 -3.38
CA VAL A 699 -22.56 2.23 -4.05
C VAL A 699 -22.48 1.69 -5.46
N MET A 700 -22.52 2.56 -6.45
CA MET A 700 -22.39 2.22 -7.88
C MET A 700 -21.17 2.91 -8.45
N THR A 701 -20.31 2.17 -9.12
CA THR A 701 -19.10 2.67 -9.80
C THR A 701 -19.10 2.22 -11.24
N GLY A 702 -18.96 3.15 -12.16
CA GLY A 702 -18.79 2.89 -13.59
C GLY A 702 -17.45 3.48 -14.05
N ASN A 703 -16.75 2.73 -14.89
CA ASN A 703 -15.54 3.20 -15.57
C ASN A 703 -15.68 2.90 -17.07
N LEU A 704 -15.42 3.89 -17.89
CA LEU A 704 -15.42 3.79 -19.36
C LEU A 704 -14.11 4.34 -19.86
N SER A 705 -13.39 3.56 -20.67
CA SER A 705 -12.09 3.95 -21.20
C SER A 705 -11.86 3.43 -22.61
N GLN A 706 -11.06 4.18 -23.36
CA GLN A 706 -10.55 3.82 -24.67
C GLN A 706 -9.07 3.51 -24.58
N LEU A 707 -8.69 2.29 -24.91
CA LEU A 707 -7.30 1.86 -25.08
C LEU A 707 -6.89 2.06 -26.53
N PHE A 708 -5.68 2.55 -26.75
CA PHE A 708 -5.03 2.54 -28.05
C PHE A 708 -3.63 1.94 -27.95
N ASN A 709 -3.21 1.27 -29.02
CA ASN A 709 -1.89 0.67 -29.12
C ASN A 709 -1.36 0.79 -30.53
N HIS A 710 -0.10 1.20 -30.65
CA HIS A 710 0.67 1.18 -31.89
C HIS A 710 1.91 0.33 -31.69
N ASN A 711 2.09 -0.68 -32.50
CA ASN A 711 3.23 -1.55 -32.49
C ASN A 711 3.89 -1.52 -33.89
N GLY A 712 4.99 -0.76 -34.03
CA GLY A 712 5.71 -0.64 -35.29
C GLY A 712 6.40 -1.95 -35.72
N ARG A 713 7.44 -1.87 -36.57
CA ARG A 713 8.19 -3.04 -37.00
C ARG A 713 8.60 -3.93 -35.83
N PRO A 714 8.55 -5.26 -35.93
CA PRO A 714 8.26 -6.07 -37.15
C PRO A 714 6.75 -6.29 -37.40
N TYR A 715 5.86 -5.85 -36.51
CA TYR A 715 4.44 -6.24 -36.51
C TYR A 715 3.53 -5.29 -37.29
N ASN A 716 3.79 -3.96 -37.26
CA ASN A 716 3.08 -2.89 -37.98
C ASN A 716 1.56 -2.92 -37.78
N VAL A 717 1.12 -2.89 -36.51
CA VAL A 717 -0.30 -3.00 -36.16
C VAL A 717 -0.76 -1.88 -35.25
N ASN A 718 -2.03 -1.51 -35.42
CA ASN A 718 -2.72 -0.53 -34.58
C ASN A 718 -4.01 -1.15 -34.04
N HIS A 719 -4.30 -0.91 -32.78
CA HIS A 719 -5.55 -1.32 -32.16
C HIS A 719 -6.16 -0.20 -31.34
N PHE A 720 -7.50 -0.19 -31.37
CA PHE A 720 -8.36 0.64 -30.53
C PHE A 720 -9.38 -0.28 -29.87
N HIS A 721 -9.53 -0.17 -28.56
CA HIS A 721 -10.47 -1.01 -27.83
C HIS A 721 -11.20 -0.22 -26.75
N LEU A 722 -12.54 -0.34 -26.74
CA LEU A 722 -13.38 0.21 -25.69
C LEU A 722 -13.45 -0.77 -24.54
N TYR A 723 -13.10 -0.30 -23.33
CA TYR A 723 -13.12 -1.07 -22.11
C TYR A 723 -14.03 -0.38 -21.08
N TYR A 724 -14.92 -1.14 -20.46
CA TYR A 724 -15.77 -0.62 -19.40
C TYR A 724 -15.94 -1.62 -18.28
N THR A 725 -16.11 -1.10 -17.06
CA THR A 725 -16.42 -1.87 -15.87
C THR A 725 -17.58 -1.24 -15.14
N LEU A 726 -18.44 -2.08 -14.58
CA LEU A 726 -19.55 -1.68 -13.73
C LEU A 726 -19.43 -2.45 -12.43
N GLN A 727 -19.55 -1.75 -11.31
CA GLN A 727 -19.50 -2.35 -9.98
C GLN A 727 -20.62 -1.76 -9.13
N MET A 728 -21.32 -2.61 -8.40
CA MET A 728 -22.38 -2.23 -7.49
C MET A 728 -22.21 -2.99 -6.18
N TYR A 729 -22.28 -2.28 -5.05
CA TYR A 729 -22.35 -2.83 -3.71
C TYR A 729 -23.60 -2.35 -3.00
N TYR A 730 -24.30 -3.29 -2.34
CA TYR A 730 -25.43 -2.98 -1.46
C TYR A 730 -25.14 -3.50 -0.07
N TYR A 731 -25.30 -2.64 0.93
CA TYR A 731 -25.02 -2.95 2.35
C TYR A 731 -26.33 -2.99 3.14
N LEU A 732 -26.57 -4.10 3.83
CA LEU A 732 -27.75 -4.32 4.67
C LEU A 732 -27.33 -4.88 6.02
N LYS A 733 -27.26 -4.06 7.06
CA LYS A 733 -26.81 -4.44 8.42
C LYS A 733 -25.42 -5.12 8.36
N ASN A 734 -25.36 -6.41 8.64
CA ASN A 734 -24.15 -7.23 8.63
C ASN A 734 -23.89 -7.92 7.28
N TRP A 735 -24.75 -7.74 6.29
CA TRP A 735 -24.64 -8.32 4.96
C TRP A 735 -24.16 -7.29 3.94
N ASN A 736 -23.42 -7.74 2.97
CA ASN A 736 -23.09 -6.98 1.76
C ASN A 736 -23.32 -7.85 0.52
N PHE A 737 -23.74 -7.21 -0.55
CA PHE A 737 -24.02 -7.84 -1.84
C PHE A 737 -23.24 -7.06 -2.88
N GLY A 738 -22.52 -7.75 -3.75
CA GLY A 738 -21.72 -7.14 -4.80
C GLY A 738 -22.02 -7.72 -6.17
N VAL A 739 -22.04 -6.89 -7.19
CA VAL A 739 -22.06 -7.28 -8.59
C VAL A 739 -20.97 -6.52 -9.30
N THR A 740 -20.13 -7.20 -10.06
CA THR A 740 -19.09 -6.58 -10.88
C THR A 740 -19.16 -7.18 -12.29
N TYR A 741 -19.18 -6.33 -13.28
CA TYR A 741 -19.06 -6.68 -14.69
C TYR A 741 -17.82 -6.01 -15.28
N VAL A 742 -17.02 -6.78 -15.99
CA VAL A 742 -15.82 -6.34 -16.68
C VAL A 742 -15.97 -6.71 -18.15
N SER A 743 -15.97 -5.72 -19.04
CA SER A 743 -16.10 -5.94 -20.47
C SER A 743 -14.91 -6.71 -21.05
N THR A 744 -15.03 -7.14 -22.28
CA THR A 744 -13.89 -7.70 -23.02
C THR A 744 -12.76 -6.69 -23.07
N ALA A 745 -11.55 -7.13 -22.78
CA ALA A 745 -10.34 -6.32 -22.89
C ALA A 745 -9.52 -6.82 -24.09
N GLY A 746 -9.14 -5.90 -24.96
CA GLY A 746 -8.13 -6.15 -25.98
C GLY A 746 -6.86 -5.40 -25.59
N SER A 747 -5.74 -6.07 -25.54
CA SER A 747 -4.44 -5.43 -25.29
C SER A 747 -3.35 -6.15 -26.06
N TRP A 748 -2.27 -5.44 -26.33
CA TRP A 748 -1.03 -6.04 -26.80
C TRP A 748 -0.24 -6.51 -25.59
N ASP A 749 0.30 -7.71 -25.68
CA ASP A 749 1.16 -8.25 -24.64
C ASP A 749 2.56 -7.65 -24.77
N GLY A 750 2.66 -6.41 -24.36
CA GLY A 750 3.89 -5.65 -24.31
C GLY A 750 4.47 -5.25 -25.68
N MET A 751 5.61 -4.59 -25.61
CA MET A 751 6.28 -4.05 -26.78
C MET A 751 7.05 -5.09 -27.60
N MET A 752 7.27 -6.31 -27.06
CA MET A 752 8.22 -7.28 -27.65
C MET A 752 7.59 -8.22 -28.65
N ASN A 753 6.38 -8.70 -28.41
CA ASN A 753 5.86 -9.90 -29.09
C ASN A 753 4.71 -9.64 -30.06
N GLY A 754 4.15 -8.43 -30.08
CA GLY A 754 3.06 -8.10 -31.02
C GLY A 754 1.81 -8.96 -30.90
N ILE A 755 1.64 -9.66 -29.78
CA ILE A 755 0.48 -10.51 -29.53
C ILE A 755 -0.74 -9.62 -29.22
N TRP A 756 -1.77 -9.76 -30.00
CA TRP A 756 -3.07 -9.18 -29.67
C TRP A 756 -3.89 -10.18 -28.86
N ASN A 757 -4.16 -9.80 -27.62
CA ASN A 757 -4.93 -10.60 -26.68
C ASN A 757 -6.35 -10.02 -26.55
N LYS A 758 -7.38 -10.83 -26.76
CA LYS A 758 -8.76 -10.47 -26.57
C LYS A 758 -9.40 -11.36 -25.52
N ASP A 759 -9.49 -10.86 -24.30
CA ASP A 759 -10.17 -11.54 -23.21
C ASP A 759 -11.67 -11.40 -23.32
N LYS A 760 -12.40 -12.40 -22.87
CA LYS A 760 -13.84 -12.35 -22.74
C LYS A 760 -14.25 -11.55 -21.50
N GLU A 761 -15.51 -11.09 -21.51
CA GLU A 761 -16.09 -10.43 -20.34
C GLU A 761 -16.09 -11.33 -19.11
N ASN A 762 -15.99 -10.72 -17.93
CA ASN A 762 -16.12 -11.39 -16.63
C ASN A 762 -17.24 -10.77 -15.82
N TYR A 763 -17.98 -11.58 -15.09
CA TYR A 763 -18.94 -11.11 -14.11
C TYR A 763 -18.81 -11.86 -12.80
N TYR A 764 -19.03 -11.12 -11.71
CA TYR A 764 -18.87 -11.58 -10.36
C TYR A 764 -20.11 -11.23 -9.54
N PHE A 765 -20.61 -12.19 -8.77
CA PHE A 765 -21.61 -11.98 -7.74
C PHE A 765 -20.96 -12.29 -6.39
N ASN A 766 -21.10 -11.40 -5.45
CA ASN A 766 -20.50 -11.53 -4.14
C ASN A 766 -21.56 -11.34 -3.05
N VAL A 767 -21.56 -12.23 -2.05
CA VAL A 767 -22.38 -12.12 -0.84
C VAL A 767 -21.44 -12.25 0.34
N GLY A 768 -21.46 -11.26 1.23
CA GLY A 768 -20.66 -11.24 2.44
C GLY A 768 -21.49 -11.06 3.69
N TRP A 769 -21.05 -11.66 4.77
CA TRP A 769 -21.60 -11.46 6.11
C TRP A 769 -20.47 -11.23 7.12
N SER A 770 -20.68 -10.33 8.08
CA SER A 770 -19.67 -10.00 9.08
C SER A 770 -20.25 -9.66 10.44
N ASN A 771 -19.51 -10.01 11.49
CA ASN A 771 -19.71 -9.48 12.85
C ASN A 771 -18.38 -8.86 13.36
N SER A 772 -18.21 -8.72 14.67
CA SER A 772 -17.01 -8.12 15.27
C SER A 772 -15.72 -8.90 14.95
N ASN A 773 -15.77 -10.21 14.89
CA ASN A 773 -14.59 -11.09 14.79
C ASN A 773 -14.59 -11.94 13.52
N TRP A 774 -15.76 -12.38 13.06
CA TRP A 774 -15.90 -13.24 11.89
C TRP A 774 -16.38 -12.50 10.66
N LYS A 775 -15.85 -12.89 9.52
CA LYS A 775 -16.34 -12.46 8.20
C LYS A 775 -16.37 -13.65 7.27
N PHE A 776 -17.47 -13.81 6.54
CA PHE A 776 -17.65 -14.84 5.53
C PHE A 776 -18.04 -14.19 4.22
N SER A 777 -17.59 -14.77 3.11
CA SER A 777 -17.96 -14.32 1.76
C SER A 777 -18.06 -15.51 0.83
N ALA A 778 -19.05 -15.46 -0.05
CA ALA A 778 -19.20 -16.33 -1.19
C ALA A 778 -19.16 -15.50 -2.47
N MET A 779 -18.24 -15.81 -3.37
CA MET A 779 -18.12 -15.17 -4.68
C MET A 779 -18.38 -16.21 -5.77
N ILE A 780 -19.24 -15.88 -6.69
CA ILE A 780 -19.55 -16.66 -7.89
C ILE A 780 -19.04 -15.87 -9.09
N ARG A 781 -18.15 -16.49 -9.87
CA ARG A 781 -17.60 -15.90 -11.08
C ARG A 781 -17.99 -16.72 -12.29
N ASN A 782 -18.45 -16.09 -13.37
CA ASN A 782 -18.69 -16.68 -14.68
C ASN A 782 -19.49 -18.01 -14.63
N ILE A 783 -20.49 -18.10 -13.74
CA ILE A 783 -21.29 -19.30 -13.57
C ILE A 783 -21.93 -19.73 -14.90
N ALA A 784 -22.04 -21.04 -15.13
CA ALA A 784 -22.52 -21.70 -16.36
C ALA A 784 -21.58 -21.58 -17.57
N ARG A 785 -20.32 -21.23 -17.39
CA ARG A 785 -19.31 -21.16 -18.45
C ARG A 785 -18.26 -22.27 -18.31
N TRP A 786 -18.64 -23.49 -18.70
CA TRP A 786 -17.75 -24.66 -18.73
C TRP A 786 -17.07 -24.77 -20.10
N ASN A 787 -15.82 -25.26 -20.13
CA ASN A 787 -15.01 -25.42 -21.37
C ASN A 787 -15.04 -24.18 -22.25
N TRP A 788 -14.97 -23.02 -21.60
CA TRP A 788 -15.19 -21.76 -22.25
C TRP A 788 -13.94 -21.20 -22.89
N LYS A 789 -14.08 -20.76 -24.14
CA LYS A 789 -13.02 -20.04 -24.86
C LYS A 789 -12.85 -18.66 -24.21
N SER A 790 -11.87 -18.55 -23.30
CA SER A 790 -11.72 -17.42 -22.38
C SER A 790 -10.98 -16.25 -23.00
N SER A 791 -10.02 -16.49 -23.87
CA SER A 791 -9.30 -15.46 -24.60
C SER A 791 -8.81 -15.96 -25.94
N ARG A 792 -8.58 -15.03 -26.87
CA ARG A 792 -7.95 -15.29 -28.17
C ARG A 792 -6.71 -14.44 -28.29
N ARG A 793 -5.60 -15.05 -28.70
CA ARG A 793 -4.30 -14.42 -28.91
C ARG A 793 -3.91 -14.55 -30.37
N ILE A 794 -3.57 -13.46 -31.03
CA ILE A 794 -3.18 -13.43 -32.42
C ILE A 794 -1.83 -12.70 -32.52
N MET A 795 -0.90 -13.31 -33.22
CA MET A 795 0.39 -12.73 -33.58
C MET A 795 0.66 -12.99 -35.07
N ASN A 796 1.05 -11.95 -35.79
CA ASN A 796 1.43 -12.04 -37.18
C ASN A 796 2.83 -11.49 -37.39
N SER A 797 3.70 -12.30 -37.96
CA SER A 797 4.99 -11.88 -38.46
C SER A 797 5.22 -12.44 -39.86
N GLU A 798 6.31 -12.07 -40.51
CA GLU A 798 6.61 -12.44 -41.88
C GLU A 798 6.65 -13.96 -42.08
N PHE A 799 7.44 -14.67 -41.26
CA PHE A 799 7.70 -16.10 -41.41
C PHE A 799 6.87 -17.00 -40.49
N TYR A 800 6.25 -16.40 -39.45
CA TYR A 800 5.51 -17.17 -38.45
C TYR A 800 4.31 -16.39 -37.94
N SER A 801 3.15 -17.02 -37.85
CA SER A 801 1.94 -16.43 -37.28
C SER A 801 1.24 -17.43 -36.39
N THR A 802 0.61 -16.93 -35.34
CA THR A 802 -0.18 -17.73 -34.41
C THR A 802 -1.60 -17.17 -34.24
N ASP A 803 -2.56 -18.07 -34.12
CA ASP A 803 -3.92 -17.79 -33.64
C ASP A 803 -4.26 -18.84 -32.60
N GLU A 804 -4.24 -18.41 -31.34
CA GLU A 804 -4.41 -19.26 -30.17
C GLU A 804 -5.73 -18.91 -29.48
N THR A 805 -6.51 -19.90 -29.13
CA THR A 805 -7.71 -19.76 -28.30
C THR A 805 -7.52 -20.53 -27.01
N LEU A 806 -7.54 -19.83 -25.88
CA LEU A 806 -7.43 -20.44 -24.55
C LEU A 806 -8.80 -20.97 -24.09
N ILE A 807 -8.82 -22.18 -23.56
CA ILE A 807 -9.99 -22.81 -22.97
C ILE A 807 -9.84 -22.78 -21.45
N ASN A 808 -10.88 -22.34 -20.76
CA ASN A 808 -10.95 -22.28 -19.28
C ASN A 808 -9.77 -21.59 -18.59
N GLY A 809 -9.03 -20.72 -19.26
CA GLY A 809 -7.92 -19.98 -18.69
C GLY A 809 -8.30 -19.22 -17.40
N ASN A 810 -7.85 -18.00 -17.23
CA ASN A 810 -8.12 -17.20 -16.02
C ASN A 810 -9.60 -16.80 -15.82
N SER A 811 -10.48 -17.10 -16.76
CA SER A 811 -11.91 -16.68 -16.80
C SER A 811 -12.90 -17.83 -16.63
N HIS A 812 -12.48 -18.98 -16.12
CA HIS A 812 -13.36 -20.13 -15.89
C HIS A 812 -14.41 -19.87 -14.79
N ALA A 813 -15.49 -20.67 -14.81
CA ALA A 813 -16.50 -20.67 -13.74
C ALA A 813 -15.87 -21.05 -12.40
N THR A 814 -16.17 -20.28 -11.36
CA THR A 814 -15.62 -20.54 -10.02
C THR A 814 -16.62 -20.13 -8.95
N ILE A 815 -16.74 -20.94 -7.89
CA ILE A 815 -17.37 -20.55 -6.64
C ILE A 815 -16.24 -20.48 -5.60
N LYS A 816 -16.04 -19.31 -5.01
CA LYS A 816 -15.00 -19.06 -4.00
C LYS A 816 -15.65 -18.76 -2.67
N LEU A 817 -15.32 -19.54 -1.65
CA LEU A 817 -15.74 -19.33 -0.27
C LEU A 817 -14.56 -18.79 0.54
N THR A 818 -14.80 -17.78 1.37
CA THR A 818 -13.77 -17.16 2.20
C THR A 818 -14.28 -16.98 3.61
N ALA A 819 -13.45 -17.32 4.59
CA ALA A 819 -13.69 -17.10 6.01
C ALA A 819 -12.51 -16.35 6.62
N THR A 820 -12.78 -15.39 7.49
CA THR A 820 -11.76 -14.65 8.23
C THR A 820 -12.17 -14.55 9.70
N TYR A 821 -11.24 -14.86 10.58
CA TYR A 821 -11.37 -14.63 12.02
C TYR A 821 -10.30 -13.66 12.49
N THR A 822 -10.69 -12.63 13.24
CA THR A 822 -9.75 -11.64 13.77
C THR A 822 -9.99 -11.47 15.26
N PHE A 823 -8.94 -11.69 16.05
CA PHE A 823 -8.91 -11.48 17.48
C PHE A 823 -7.94 -10.33 17.79
N GLY A 824 -8.44 -9.27 18.43
CA GLY A 824 -7.62 -8.13 18.88
C GLY A 824 -7.51 -8.10 20.40
N PHE A 825 -6.36 -7.66 20.91
CA PHE A 825 -6.07 -7.55 22.33
C PHE A 825 -5.26 -6.29 22.64
N GLY A 826 -5.22 -5.89 23.92
CA GLY A 826 -4.45 -4.77 24.40
C GLY A 826 -5.21 -3.46 24.45
N LYS A 827 -4.47 -2.37 24.70
CA LYS A 827 -5.00 -1.02 24.94
C LYS A 827 -4.68 -0.12 23.75
N LYS A 828 -5.71 0.43 23.13
CA LYS A 828 -5.57 1.41 22.06
C LYS A 828 -5.29 2.80 22.64
N VAL A 829 -4.46 3.59 21.95
CA VAL A 829 -4.26 4.99 22.28
C VAL A 829 -5.56 5.76 22.04
N LYS A 830 -6.11 6.37 23.09
CA LYS A 830 -7.39 7.09 23.03
C LYS A 830 -7.28 8.50 22.42
N ARG A 831 -6.07 9.09 22.44
CA ARG A 831 -5.81 10.45 21.91
C ARG A 831 -4.97 10.33 20.63
N ASP A 832 -5.48 10.87 19.56
CA ASP A 832 -4.74 11.10 18.33
C ASP A 832 -3.94 12.41 18.46
N ASN A 833 -2.72 12.32 19.00
CA ASN A 833 -1.71 13.29 18.60
C ASN A 833 -1.26 12.85 17.20
N GLU A 834 -2.04 13.23 16.19
CA GLU A 834 -1.56 13.14 14.81
C GLU A 834 -0.35 14.06 14.71
N PRO A 835 0.83 13.59 14.29
CA PRO A 835 1.85 14.52 13.82
C PRO A 835 1.21 15.26 12.64
N GLN A 836 0.85 16.53 12.86
CA GLN A 836 0.49 17.39 11.75
C GLN A 836 1.69 17.38 10.82
N ALA A 837 1.48 16.95 9.60
CA ALA A 837 2.47 17.17 8.58
C ALA A 837 2.82 18.66 8.64
N SER A 838 4.07 18.97 8.96
CA SER A 838 4.61 20.32 8.96
C SER A 838 4.64 20.80 7.51
N GLY A 839 3.54 21.39 7.08
CA GLY A 839 3.32 21.74 5.69
C GLY A 839 2.24 22.80 5.47
N SER A 840 1.91 23.59 6.52
CA SER A 840 1.32 24.91 6.33
C SER A 840 1.66 25.76 7.55
N ALA A 841 2.67 26.61 7.41
CA ALA A 841 2.82 27.73 8.32
C ALA A 841 1.49 28.48 8.35
N SER A 842 0.78 28.43 9.48
CA SER A 842 -0.29 29.35 9.75
C SER A 842 0.30 30.74 9.60
N SER A 843 -0.30 31.56 8.74
CA SER A 843 0.08 32.95 8.61
C SER A 843 -0.08 33.61 9.98
N GLY A 844 1.01 34.07 10.57
CA GLY A 844 1.00 34.87 11.80
C GLY A 844 0.49 36.29 11.54
N ILE A 845 -0.70 36.40 10.98
CA ILE A 845 -1.41 37.67 10.89
C ILE A 845 -2.51 37.62 11.93
N LEU A 846 -2.21 38.22 13.08
CA LEU A 846 -3.23 38.69 13.98
C LEU A 846 -4.18 39.58 13.20
N LYS A 847 -5.47 39.22 13.16
CA LYS A 847 -6.57 40.12 12.88
C LYS A 847 -7.25 40.49 14.18
#